data_eb50add2c81d63532b86a4b09c97b3c2
#
_entry.id   eb50add2c81d63532b86a4b09c97b3c2
#
_cell.length_a   1.000
_cell.length_b   1.000
_cell.length_c   1.000
_cell.angle_alpha   90.00
_cell.angle_beta   90.00
_cell.angle_gamma   90.00
#
_symmetry.space_group_name_H-M   'P 1'
#
loop_
_entity.id
_entity.type
_entity.pdbx_description
1 polymer ?
#
loop_
_entity_poly.entity_id
_entity_poly.type
_entity_poly.pdbx_seq_one_letter_code
_entity_poly.pdbx_strand_id
1 'polypeptide(L)'
;MAAMIGCEAFPLRKLFAAEASSSWVDKPMRWAQLTLVEDDPGKFDPKFWLDYFRRTKSDAVCLSAGGCVAYYPTTIRFHHRSPWLGESDPFGELVTGCRKLGMVVIARTDPHATYDDVKEAHPDWIAVDSGGKPRRHWASPEMWVTCGLGPYNFDFMTEVHREIMSKYRLDGIFINRWDGSGTCFCEHCQKNFKEASGHDLPRSEDRQNPARRAHILWRQQRLFDLWQLWDSEVRKINANACVIPNTGGGAGSSLDMKRIGELAPILMADRQARRGLAVPWANGKNGKEFRATMGAKPIVGIFSVGVEEPYRWKDSVQSAPEIRLWVADGVANGLRPWFTKFAGTLRDERWLRPVEELYQRYANWEKYLRNVKPLARVGLVYSQQTGWFHGGNVEAHIDGWYQALIEARIPFEMVHDRKLDQVDAFKTLILPNVAVLSDEQCEQLRKAVGRGTSIIATYETSLYDEDGVRRKNFGLADLFGVDYGGRTEPRMQNAYLAVEHKRAVNHPLLKGLEDAPRIIHGIARVEVSPRREFANAPLTLIPSYPDLPMEKVYPPRERTDIAQVFLTEGTGRVCYFPWDIDRAFWEVLSVDHFQLLRNAVEWASNEPPVVTVSGPGVLDVTVWRQASSMTVHLVNLTNP
;
A
#
# COMPACT_ATOMS: atom_id res chain seq x y z
N MET A 1 3.03 -41.85 14.82
CA MET A 1 3.64 -42.03 13.49
C MET A 1 3.37 -40.77 12.71
N ALA A 2 4.33 -39.87 12.68
CA ALA A 2 4.24 -38.60 11.95
C ALA A 2 4.69 -38.86 10.50
N ALA A 3 3.80 -38.62 9.56
CA ALA A 3 4.12 -38.63 8.14
C ALA A 3 4.63 -37.24 7.75
N MET A 4 5.95 -37.12 7.55
CA MET A 4 6.57 -36.00 6.85
C MET A 4 6.22 -36.14 5.37
N ILE A 5 5.40 -35.22 4.85
CA ILE A 5 5.27 -34.99 3.42
C ILE A 5 6.34 -33.96 3.05
N GLY A 6 7.43 -34.44 2.46
CA GLY A 6 8.47 -33.61 1.88
C GLY A 6 7.94 -32.90 0.64
N CYS A 7 7.73 -31.61 0.71
CA CYS A 7 7.63 -30.74 -0.45
C CYS A 7 9.05 -30.53 -0.99
N GLU A 8 9.38 -31.18 -2.10
CA GLU A 8 10.61 -30.88 -2.84
C GLU A 8 10.51 -29.43 -3.34
N ALA A 9 11.35 -28.59 -2.75
CA ALA A 9 11.52 -27.21 -3.19
C ALA A 9 12.19 -27.24 -4.58
N PHE A 10 11.42 -26.98 -5.61
CA PHE A 10 11.97 -26.65 -6.92
C PHE A 10 12.95 -25.48 -6.77
N PRO A 11 14.14 -25.53 -7.38
CA PRO A 11 15.14 -24.48 -7.23
C PRO A 11 14.72 -23.22 -8.00
N LEU A 12 13.93 -22.37 -7.37
CA LEU A 12 13.43 -21.07 -7.89
C LEU A 12 14.55 -20.08 -8.28
N ARG A 13 15.78 -20.34 -7.90
CA ARG A 13 16.92 -19.43 -8.16
C ARG A 13 17.44 -19.41 -9.60
N LYS A 14 17.07 -20.37 -10.45
CA LYS A 14 17.60 -20.47 -11.82
C LYS A 14 16.72 -19.91 -12.93
N LEU A 15 15.46 -19.57 -12.65
CA LEU A 15 14.53 -19.05 -13.67
C LEU A 15 14.61 -17.52 -13.90
N PHE A 16 15.22 -16.77 -12.99
CA PHE A 16 15.27 -15.30 -13.07
C PHE A 16 16.69 -14.71 -13.16
N ALA A 17 17.73 -15.51 -13.22
CA ALA A 17 19.07 -15.08 -13.58
C ALA A 17 19.26 -15.20 -15.11
N ALA A 18 18.36 -14.61 -15.88
CA ALA A 18 18.68 -14.24 -17.26
C ALA A 18 19.61 -13.02 -17.21
N GLU A 19 20.74 -13.11 -17.90
CA GLU A 19 21.69 -12.02 -18.12
C GLU A 19 20.98 -10.71 -18.38
N ALA A 20 21.50 -9.61 -17.85
CA ALA A 20 21.00 -8.26 -17.99
C ALA A 20 20.95 -7.82 -19.47
N SER A 21 20.02 -8.37 -20.25
CA SER A 21 19.51 -7.72 -21.43
C SER A 21 18.83 -6.43 -20.94
N SER A 22 19.06 -5.31 -21.59
CA SER A 22 18.59 -3.98 -21.18
C SER A 22 17.06 -3.98 -21.02
N SER A 23 16.59 -4.37 -19.83
CA SER A 23 15.17 -4.40 -19.52
C SER A 23 14.57 -3.00 -19.73
N TRP A 24 13.48 -2.92 -20.47
CA TRP A 24 12.79 -1.64 -20.73
C TRP A 24 12.22 -1.02 -19.46
N VAL A 25 11.94 -1.80 -18.41
CA VAL A 25 11.16 -1.39 -17.23
C VAL A 25 11.70 -0.18 -16.49
N ASP A 26 13.02 0.04 -16.51
CA ASP A 26 13.63 1.20 -15.85
C ASP A 26 13.74 2.45 -16.73
N LYS A 27 13.48 2.34 -18.03
CA LYS A 27 13.61 3.47 -18.95
C LYS A 27 12.51 4.51 -18.80
N PRO A 28 11.19 4.15 -18.84
CA PRO A 28 10.12 5.12 -18.86
C PRO A 28 10.00 5.89 -17.53
N MET A 29 9.83 7.19 -17.62
CA MET A 29 9.52 8.06 -16.50
C MET A 29 8.09 8.61 -16.56
N ARG A 30 7.55 8.84 -17.76
CA ARG A 30 6.24 9.47 -17.97
C ARG A 30 5.33 8.49 -18.70
N TRP A 31 4.28 8.08 -18.03
CA TRP A 31 3.32 7.10 -18.52
C TRP A 31 2.00 7.75 -18.90
N ALA A 32 1.37 7.25 -19.92
CA ALA A 32 0.03 7.61 -20.35
C ALA A 32 -0.88 6.39 -20.33
N GLN A 33 -2.16 6.58 -20.02
CA GLN A 33 -3.17 5.54 -20.17
C GLN A 33 -4.40 6.09 -20.86
N LEU A 34 -4.82 5.38 -21.89
CA LEU A 34 -6.11 5.58 -22.54
C LEU A 34 -6.96 4.33 -22.31
N THR A 35 -7.99 4.48 -21.50
CA THR A 35 -8.97 3.43 -21.26
C THR A 35 -10.19 3.69 -22.13
N LEU A 36 -10.32 2.95 -23.24
CA LEU A 36 -11.45 3.08 -24.15
C LEU A 36 -12.76 2.63 -23.48
N VAL A 37 -13.85 3.28 -23.83
CA VAL A 37 -15.20 2.86 -23.56
C VAL A 37 -15.78 2.16 -24.80
N GLU A 38 -16.88 1.42 -24.64
CA GLU A 38 -17.37 0.47 -25.63
C GLU A 38 -17.63 1.10 -27.01
N ASP A 39 -18.12 2.35 -27.06
CA ASP A 39 -18.46 3.06 -28.30
C ASP A 39 -17.35 3.98 -28.84
N ASP A 40 -16.18 4.00 -28.19
CA ASP A 40 -15.03 4.78 -28.68
C ASP A 40 -14.55 4.36 -30.07
N PRO A 41 -14.49 3.07 -30.46
CA PRO A 41 -13.97 2.68 -31.77
C PRO A 41 -14.59 3.39 -32.98
N GLY A 42 -15.84 3.84 -32.82
CA GLY A 42 -16.54 4.59 -33.88
C GLY A 42 -16.39 6.12 -33.81
N LYS A 43 -15.73 6.68 -32.81
CA LYS A 43 -15.78 8.12 -32.51
C LYS A 43 -14.45 8.78 -32.22
N PHE A 44 -13.51 8.08 -31.56
CA PHE A 44 -12.28 8.72 -31.11
C PHE A 44 -11.28 8.94 -32.24
N ASP A 45 -10.41 9.93 -32.06
CA ASP A 45 -9.36 10.26 -33.04
C ASP A 45 -7.98 9.74 -32.56
N PRO A 46 -7.46 8.64 -33.11
CA PRO A 46 -6.13 8.14 -32.78
C PRO A 46 -5.01 9.14 -33.04
N LYS A 47 -5.15 10.00 -34.06
CA LYS A 47 -4.12 11.00 -34.41
C LYS A 47 -4.00 12.06 -33.32
N PHE A 48 -5.13 12.51 -32.76
CA PHE A 48 -5.15 13.41 -31.62
C PHE A 48 -4.37 12.82 -30.44
N TRP A 49 -4.62 11.56 -30.09
CA TRP A 49 -3.95 10.91 -28.97
C TRP A 49 -2.45 10.71 -29.20
N LEU A 50 -2.05 10.30 -30.38
CA LEU A 50 -0.64 10.16 -30.75
C LEU A 50 0.10 11.51 -30.71
N ASP A 51 -0.54 12.58 -31.17
CA ASP A 51 0.02 13.94 -31.04
C ASP A 51 0.11 14.37 -29.58
N TYR A 52 -0.90 14.08 -28.77
CA TYR A 52 -0.89 14.41 -27.36
C TYR A 52 0.22 13.65 -26.60
N PHE A 53 0.42 12.35 -26.86
CA PHE A 53 1.52 11.57 -26.27
C PHE A 53 2.89 12.15 -26.67
N ARG A 54 3.03 12.59 -27.89
CA ARG A 54 4.26 13.27 -28.36
C ARG A 54 4.49 14.60 -27.62
N ARG A 55 3.46 15.43 -27.47
CA ARG A 55 3.54 16.73 -26.78
C ARG A 55 3.84 16.58 -25.29
N THR A 56 3.25 15.60 -24.63
CA THR A 56 3.54 15.27 -23.24
C THR A 56 4.90 14.59 -23.05
N LYS A 57 5.63 14.26 -24.13
CA LYS A 57 6.88 13.48 -24.04
C LYS A 57 6.69 12.20 -23.24
N SER A 58 5.57 11.51 -23.42
CA SER A 58 5.30 10.23 -22.76
C SER A 58 6.26 9.16 -23.25
N ASP A 59 6.86 8.42 -22.32
CA ASP A 59 7.85 7.36 -22.63
C ASP A 59 7.18 5.99 -22.74
N ALA A 60 6.00 5.82 -22.16
CA ALA A 60 5.24 4.58 -22.17
C ALA A 60 3.74 4.84 -22.21
N VAL A 61 3.00 3.85 -22.69
CA VAL A 61 1.54 3.91 -22.78
C VAL A 61 0.91 2.58 -22.38
N CYS A 62 -0.23 2.68 -21.67
CA CYS A 62 -1.13 1.58 -21.37
C CYS A 62 -2.46 1.76 -22.11
N LEU A 63 -2.78 0.84 -23.01
CA LEU A 63 -3.94 0.92 -23.90
C LEU A 63 -4.93 -0.20 -23.62
N SER A 64 -6.23 0.11 -23.58
CA SER A 64 -7.27 -0.91 -23.45
C SER A 64 -7.27 -1.87 -24.63
N ALA A 65 -7.08 -3.16 -24.35
CA ALA A 65 -7.11 -4.22 -25.34
C ALA A 65 -8.34 -5.11 -25.19
N GLY A 66 -8.61 -5.62 -23.97
CA GLY A 66 -9.66 -6.62 -23.80
C GLY A 66 -10.08 -6.85 -22.36
N GLY A 67 -10.76 -7.94 -22.16
CA GLY A 67 -11.40 -8.34 -20.91
C GLY A 67 -12.91 -8.36 -21.07
N CYS A 68 -13.64 -7.46 -20.42
CA CYS A 68 -15.11 -7.37 -20.61
C CYS A 68 -15.50 -7.01 -22.04
N VAL A 69 -14.73 -6.16 -22.71
CA VAL A 69 -14.92 -5.75 -24.11
C VAL A 69 -13.56 -5.75 -24.83
N ALA A 70 -13.49 -6.33 -26.03
CA ALA A 70 -12.31 -6.30 -26.88
C ALA A 70 -12.33 -5.10 -27.83
N TYR A 71 -11.20 -4.38 -27.89
CA TYR A 71 -10.98 -3.22 -28.77
C TYR A 71 -10.06 -3.55 -29.94
N TYR A 72 -9.98 -4.82 -30.29
CA TYR A 72 -9.24 -5.35 -31.43
C TYR A 72 -10.02 -6.53 -32.06
N PRO A 73 -9.74 -6.90 -33.31
CA PRO A 73 -10.41 -8.02 -33.98
C PRO A 73 -9.96 -9.38 -33.40
N THR A 74 -10.48 -9.73 -32.23
CA THR A 74 -10.25 -11.02 -31.57
C THR A 74 -10.94 -12.15 -32.33
N THR A 75 -10.36 -13.36 -32.28
CA THR A 75 -10.94 -14.58 -32.82
C THR A 75 -11.42 -15.53 -31.70
N ILE A 76 -11.17 -15.17 -30.45
CA ILE A 76 -11.52 -16.01 -29.30
C ILE A 76 -13.01 -15.91 -29.06
N ARG A 77 -13.70 -17.08 -29.09
CA ARG A 77 -15.11 -17.18 -28.74
C ARG A 77 -15.34 -16.66 -27.32
N PHE A 78 -16.41 -15.93 -27.09
CA PHE A 78 -16.78 -15.30 -25.81
C PHE A 78 -15.91 -14.12 -25.37
N HIS A 79 -14.90 -13.74 -26.14
CA HIS A 79 -14.24 -12.45 -25.97
C HIS A 79 -14.97 -11.40 -26.82
N HIS A 80 -15.98 -10.77 -26.27
CA HIS A 80 -16.92 -9.91 -26.99
C HIS A 80 -16.22 -8.67 -27.54
N ARG A 81 -16.29 -8.49 -28.85
CA ARG A 81 -15.81 -7.27 -29.52
C ARG A 81 -16.77 -6.13 -29.20
N SER A 82 -16.25 -4.91 -29.10
CA SER A 82 -17.11 -3.74 -29.14
C SER A 82 -18.01 -3.79 -30.37
N PRO A 83 -19.33 -3.57 -30.24
CA PRO A 83 -20.25 -3.51 -31.38
C PRO A 83 -19.90 -2.40 -32.41
N TRP A 84 -19.17 -1.39 -31.97
CA TRP A 84 -18.73 -0.26 -32.82
C TRP A 84 -17.38 -0.50 -33.47
N LEU A 85 -16.74 -1.65 -33.27
CA LEU A 85 -15.43 -1.95 -33.85
C LEU A 85 -15.47 -2.09 -35.38
N GLY A 86 -16.53 -2.71 -35.92
CA GLY A 86 -16.60 -3.04 -37.34
C GLY A 86 -15.39 -3.86 -37.78
N GLU A 87 -14.79 -3.47 -38.91
CA GLU A 87 -13.56 -4.05 -39.45
C GLU A 87 -12.28 -3.34 -38.96
N SER A 88 -12.40 -2.35 -38.06
CA SER A 88 -11.26 -1.56 -37.57
C SER A 88 -10.46 -2.27 -36.49
N ASP A 89 -9.21 -1.82 -36.32
CA ASP A 89 -8.33 -2.25 -35.25
C ASP A 89 -7.73 -1.01 -34.53
N PRO A 90 -8.56 -0.29 -33.74
CA PRO A 90 -8.11 0.93 -33.06
C PRO A 90 -6.99 0.67 -32.05
N PHE A 91 -6.96 -0.50 -31.42
CA PHE A 91 -5.88 -0.88 -30.55
C PHE A 91 -4.57 -1.05 -31.33
N GLY A 92 -4.58 -1.79 -32.45
CA GLY A 92 -3.41 -2.00 -33.30
C GLY A 92 -2.90 -0.70 -33.94
N GLU A 93 -3.80 0.22 -34.31
CA GLU A 93 -3.44 1.55 -34.81
C GLU A 93 -2.67 2.35 -33.77
N LEU A 94 -3.18 2.43 -32.54
CA LEU A 94 -2.50 3.11 -31.42
C LEU A 94 -1.17 2.44 -31.08
N VAL A 95 -1.10 1.10 -31.01
CA VAL A 95 0.16 0.36 -30.78
C VAL A 95 1.20 0.74 -31.82
N THR A 96 0.81 0.73 -33.10
CA THR A 96 1.72 1.07 -34.21
C THR A 96 2.20 2.52 -34.13
N GLY A 97 1.29 3.45 -33.83
CA GLY A 97 1.60 4.87 -33.69
C GLY A 97 2.54 5.15 -32.51
N CYS A 98 2.25 4.58 -31.33
CA CYS A 98 3.08 4.75 -30.14
C CYS A 98 4.49 4.18 -30.33
N ARG A 99 4.63 3.05 -31.03
CA ARG A 99 5.95 2.50 -31.37
C ARG A 99 6.75 3.40 -32.29
N LYS A 100 6.11 4.03 -33.26
CA LYS A 100 6.78 5.05 -34.13
C LYS A 100 7.27 6.25 -33.32
N LEU A 101 6.63 6.54 -32.18
CA LEU A 101 7.10 7.55 -31.22
C LEU A 101 8.19 7.04 -30.26
N GLY A 102 8.62 5.79 -30.37
CA GLY A 102 9.63 5.17 -29.50
C GLY A 102 9.15 4.81 -28.09
N MET A 103 7.84 4.75 -27.89
CA MET A 103 7.24 4.45 -26.58
C MET A 103 7.22 2.94 -26.26
N VAL A 104 7.34 2.61 -25.00
CA VAL A 104 6.96 1.31 -24.44
C VAL A 104 5.44 1.19 -24.51
N VAL A 105 4.93 0.04 -24.95
CA VAL A 105 3.48 -0.19 -25.11
C VAL A 105 3.04 -1.42 -24.36
N ILE A 106 2.13 -1.24 -23.40
CA ILE A 106 1.50 -2.33 -22.68
C ILE A 106 -0.03 -2.35 -22.94
N ALA A 107 -0.61 -3.55 -22.95
CA ALA A 107 -2.05 -3.73 -23.02
C ALA A 107 -2.67 -3.63 -21.61
N ARG A 108 -3.89 -3.10 -21.51
CA ARG A 108 -4.75 -3.21 -20.33
C ARG A 108 -5.83 -4.24 -20.59
N THR A 109 -6.01 -5.16 -19.65
CA THR A 109 -7.13 -6.10 -19.63
C THR A 109 -7.92 -6.02 -18.33
N ASP A 110 -9.22 -6.34 -18.38
CA ASP A 110 -10.18 -6.20 -17.27
C ASP A 110 -11.04 -7.47 -17.16
N PRO A 111 -10.57 -8.53 -16.48
CA PRO A 111 -11.20 -9.86 -16.51
C PRO A 111 -12.34 -10.05 -15.49
N HIS A 112 -12.95 -9.00 -14.96
CA HIS A 112 -13.83 -9.10 -13.79
C HIS A 112 -15.30 -9.35 -14.07
N ALA A 113 -15.73 -9.30 -15.34
CA ALA A 113 -17.13 -9.47 -15.71
C ALA A 113 -17.31 -10.05 -17.12
N THR A 114 -18.46 -10.66 -17.38
CA THR A 114 -18.83 -11.26 -18.66
C THR A 114 -20.35 -11.22 -18.88
N TYR A 115 -20.83 -11.67 -20.03
CA TYR A 115 -22.21 -11.56 -20.49
C TYR A 115 -23.07 -12.83 -20.27
N ASP A 116 -24.36 -12.74 -20.54
CA ASP A 116 -25.34 -13.84 -20.31
C ASP A 116 -25.02 -15.10 -21.11
N ASP A 117 -24.62 -14.97 -22.38
CA ASP A 117 -24.24 -16.09 -23.24
C ASP A 117 -23.06 -16.90 -22.72
N VAL A 118 -22.08 -16.18 -22.11
CA VAL A 118 -20.94 -16.82 -21.46
C VAL A 118 -21.37 -17.56 -20.19
N LYS A 119 -22.22 -16.95 -19.37
CA LYS A 119 -22.77 -17.59 -18.17
C LYS A 119 -23.60 -18.82 -18.49
N GLU A 120 -24.36 -18.81 -19.60
CA GLU A 120 -25.11 -19.97 -20.06
C GLU A 120 -24.21 -21.11 -20.54
N ALA A 121 -23.14 -20.78 -21.28
CA ALA A 121 -22.18 -21.77 -21.79
C ALA A 121 -21.19 -22.27 -20.71
N HIS A 122 -20.80 -21.39 -19.78
CA HIS A 122 -19.80 -21.64 -18.75
C HIS A 122 -20.25 -21.10 -17.37
N PRO A 123 -21.26 -21.73 -16.76
CA PRO A 123 -21.72 -21.32 -15.42
C PRO A 123 -20.65 -21.44 -14.34
N ASP A 124 -19.65 -22.31 -14.55
CA ASP A 124 -18.49 -22.54 -13.71
C ASP A 124 -17.48 -21.37 -13.72
N TRP A 125 -17.58 -20.45 -14.70
CA TRP A 125 -16.77 -19.24 -14.76
C TRP A 125 -17.28 -18.10 -13.86
N ILE A 126 -18.52 -18.21 -13.40
CA ILE A 126 -19.20 -17.12 -12.69
C ILE A 126 -18.93 -17.21 -11.18
N ALA A 127 -18.69 -16.05 -10.58
CA ALA A 127 -18.56 -15.95 -9.14
C ALA A 127 -19.90 -16.21 -8.44
N VAL A 128 -19.84 -16.95 -7.31
CA VAL A 128 -21.00 -17.35 -6.53
C VAL A 128 -20.90 -16.76 -5.12
N ASP A 129 -22.00 -16.27 -4.59
CA ASP A 129 -22.09 -15.75 -3.22
C ASP A 129 -22.17 -16.88 -2.16
N SER A 130 -22.17 -16.51 -0.87
CA SER A 130 -22.26 -17.48 0.23
C SER A 130 -23.63 -18.23 0.28
N GLY A 131 -24.64 -17.72 -0.40
CA GLY A 131 -25.96 -18.35 -0.54
C GLY A 131 -26.07 -19.31 -1.73
N GLY A 132 -24.99 -19.47 -2.51
CA GLY A 132 -24.99 -20.33 -3.69
C GLY A 132 -25.55 -19.67 -4.96
N LYS A 133 -25.76 -18.34 -4.96
CA LYS A 133 -26.29 -17.62 -6.12
C LYS A 133 -25.18 -17.01 -6.97
N PRO A 134 -25.25 -17.12 -8.32
CA PRO A 134 -24.36 -16.39 -9.21
C PRO A 134 -24.46 -14.88 -8.99
N ARG A 135 -23.30 -14.19 -9.02
CA ARG A 135 -23.22 -12.76 -8.74
C ARG A 135 -23.43 -11.92 -9.99
N ARG A 136 -24.43 -11.04 -9.96
CA ARG A 136 -24.55 -9.95 -10.93
C ARG A 136 -23.50 -8.87 -10.68
N HIS A 137 -23.07 -8.20 -11.74
CA HIS A 137 -22.17 -7.08 -11.63
C HIS A 137 -22.88 -5.91 -10.91
N TRP A 138 -22.16 -5.24 -10.01
CA TRP A 138 -22.73 -4.20 -9.10
C TRP A 138 -23.18 -2.91 -9.81
N ALA A 139 -22.64 -2.63 -11.01
CA ALA A 139 -22.93 -1.41 -11.79
C ALA A 139 -23.49 -1.69 -13.19
N SER A 140 -23.49 -2.93 -13.65
CA SER A 140 -23.96 -3.36 -14.97
C SER A 140 -24.78 -4.61 -14.79
N PRO A 141 -26.10 -4.50 -14.52
CA PRO A 141 -26.94 -5.64 -14.17
C PRO A 141 -27.10 -6.67 -15.30
N GLU A 142 -26.76 -6.31 -16.53
CA GLU A 142 -26.69 -7.21 -17.69
C GLU A 142 -25.43 -8.10 -17.69
N MET A 143 -24.47 -7.83 -16.79
CA MET A 143 -23.22 -8.59 -16.71
C MET A 143 -23.15 -9.46 -15.44
N TRP A 144 -22.31 -10.47 -15.49
CA TRP A 144 -22.00 -11.37 -14.39
C TRP A 144 -20.56 -11.19 -13.94
N VAL A 145 -20.34 -11.22 -12.62
CA VAL A 145 -18.98 -11.20 -12.05
C VAL A 145 -18.31 -12.55 -12.30
N THR A 146 -17.10 -12.55 -12.81
CA THR A 146 -16.31 -13.76 -13.06
C THR A 146 -15.58 -14.24 -11.79
N CYS A 147 -15.32 -15.54 -11.68
CA CYS A 147 -14.50 -16.08 -10.61
C CYS A 147 -13.03 -15.81 -10.87
N GLY A 148 -12.40 -14.96 -10.04
CA GLY A 148 -10.98 -14.59 -10.18
C GLY A 148 -10.00 -15.76 -9.97
N LEU A 149 -10.41 -16.83 -9.28
CA LEU A 149 -9.54 -17.96 -8.92
C LEU A 149 -9.89 -19.26 -9.67
N GLY A 150 -10.82 -19.18 -10.62
CA GLY A 150 -11.32 -20.31 -11.40
C GLY A 150 -10.91 -20.30 -12.87
N PRO A 151 -11.52 -21.18 -13.70
CA PRO A 151 -11.15 -21.41 -15.09
C PRO A 151 -11.23 -20.16 -15.98
N TYR A 152 -12.12 -19.20 -15.66
CA TYR A 152 -12.20 -17.97 -16.43
C TYR A 152 -10.85 -17.27 -16.53
N ASN A 153 -10.14 -17.12 -15.41
CA ASN A 153 -8.82 -16.48 -15.41
C ASN A 153 -7.70 -17.46 -15.82
N PHE A 154 -7.73 -18.70 -15.32
CA PHE A 154 -6.65 -19.65 -15.56
C PHE A 154 -6.60 -20.15 -17.00
N ASP A 155 -7.75 -20.32 -17.65
CA ASP A 155 -7.83 -20.87 -19.00
C ASP A 155 -8.18 -19.79 -20.03
N PHE A 156 -9.39 -19.22 -19.95
CA PHE A 156 -9.89 -18.28 -20.96
C PHE A 156 -9.06 -17.00 -21.07
N MET A 157 -8.83 -16.31 -19.96
CA MET A 157 -8.03 -15.08 -19.99
C MET A 157 -6.56 -15.33 -20.37
N THR A 158 -6.05 -16.51 -20.08
CA THR A 158 -4.72 -16.92 -20.54
C THR A 158 -4.66 -16.98 -22.08
N GLU A 159 -5.70 -17.51 -22.73
CA GLU A 159 -5.82 -17.51 -24.20
C GLU A 159 -5.93 -16.09 -24.75
N VAL A 160 -6.74 -15.24 -24.13
CA VAL A 160 -6.88 -13.82 -24.51
C VAL A 160 -5.53 -13.11 -24.44
N HIS A 161 -4.76 -13.31 -23.38
CA HIS A 161 -3.43 -12.72 -23.25
C HIS A 161 -2.44 -13.23 -24.32
N ARG A 162 -2.50 -14.54 -24.63
CA ARG A 162 -1.69 -15.12 -25.71
C ARG A 162 -2.05 -14.52 -27.07
N GLU A 163 -3.34 -14.33 -27.38
CA GLU A 163 -3.78 -13.73 -28.65
C GLU A 163 -3.29 -12.30 -28.76
N ILE A 164 -3.50 -11.46 -27.73
CA ILE A 164 -3.06 -10.06 -27.70
C ILE A 164 -1.54 -9.99 -27.93
N MET A 165 -0.77 -10.76 -27.17
CA MET A 165 0.69 -10.76 -27.29
C MET A 165 1.18 -11.26 -28.64
N SER A 166 0.57 -12.30 -29.21
CA SER A 166 0.94 -12.87 -30.52
C SER A 166 0.66 -11.91 -31.67
N LYS A 167 -0.48 -11.20 -31.61
CA LYS A 167 -0.84 -10.22 -32.63
C LYS A 167 0.03 -8.97 -32.59
N TYR A 168 0.33 -8.43 -31.39
CA TYR A 168 0.89 -7.10 -31.24
C TYR A 168 2.30 -7.07 -30.65
N ARG A 169 2.81 -8.18 -30.11
CA ARG A 169 4.16 -8.31 -29.51
C ARG A 169 4.51 -7.19 -28.55
N LEU A 170 3.63 -6.95 -27.59
CA LEU A 170 3.72 -5.84 -26.65
C LEU A 170 4.87 -6.03 -25.64
N ASP A 171 5.19 -4.95 -24.90
CA ASP A 171 6.18 -4.95 -23.84
C ASP A 171 5.61 -5.50 -22.52
N GLY A 172 4.30 -5.62 -22.38
CA GLY A 172 3.64 -6.23 -21.23
C GLY A 172 2.13 -6.13 -21.27
N ILE A 173 1.52 -6.67 -20.21
CA ILE A 173 0.08 -6.57 -19.96
C ILE A 173 -0.13 -6.06 -18.54
N PHE A 174 -0.91 -4.99 -18.39
CA PHE A 174 -1.47 -4.52 -17.13
C PHE A 174 -2.85 -5.14 -16.93
N ILE A 175 -3.07 -5.77 -15.79
CA ILE A 175 -4.32 -6.48 -15.52
C ILE A 175 -5.05 -5.82 -14.36
N ASN A 176 -6.22 -5.26 -14.65
CA ASN A 176 -7.08 -4.61 -13.67
C ASN A 176 -8.08 -5.61 -13.08
N ARG A 177 -8.44 -5.45 -11.79
CA ARG A 177 -9.48 -6.24 -11.10
C ARG A 177 -9.40 -7.77 -11.32
N TRP A 178 -8.21 -8.30 -11.33
CA TRP A 178 -7.92 -9.70 -11.62
C TRP A 178 -8.11 -10.63 -10.43
N ASP A 179 -8.10 -10.09 -9.22
CA ASP A 179 -8.12 -10.82 -7.96
C ASP A 179 -9.54 -11.23 -7.49
N GLY A 180 -10.56 -10.91 -8.31
CA GLY A 180 -11.96 -11.17 -8.01
C GLY A 180 -12.56 -10.21 -6.96
N SER A 181 -13.85 -10.38 -6.69
CA SER A 181 -14.62 -9.55 -5.76
C SER A 181 -15.01 -10.35 -4.52
N GLY A 182 -14.19 -10.33 -3.49
CA GLY A 182 -14.43 -11.05 -2.23
C GLY A 182 -14.34 -12.58 -2.36
N THR A 183 -14.80 -13.32 -1.34
CA THR A 183 -14.78 -14.78 -1.34
C THR A 183 -15.81 -15.34 -2.34
N CYS A 184 -15.37 -16.18 -3.25
CA CYS A 184 -16.21 -16.88 -4.20
C CYS A 184 -16.53 -18.30 -3.71
N PHE A 185 -17.81 -18.69 -3.70
CA PHE A 185 -18.29 -19.99 -3.28
C PHE A 185 -18.66 -20.91 -4.46
N CYS A 186 -18.10 -20.68 -5.66
CA CYS A 186 -18.28 -21.61 -6.77
C CYS A 186 -17.62 -22.98 -6.48
N GLU A 187 -18.00 -23.99 -7.22
CA GLU A 187 -17.52 -25.36 -7.03
C GLU A 187 -15.99 -25.46 -7.07
N HIS A 188 -15.35 -24.77 -8.02
CA HIS A 188 -13.88 -24.72 -8.11
C HIS A 188 -13.23 -24.17 -6.85
N CYS A 189 -13.74 -23.04 -6.32
CA CYS A 189 -13.15 -22.43 -5.12
C CYS A 189 -13.36 -23.32 -3.90
N GLN A 190 -14.55 -23.90 -3.72
CA GLN A 190 -14.83 -24.82 -2.61
C GLN A 190 -13.93 -26.06 -2.67
N LYS A 191 -13.87 -26.71 -3.84
CA LYS A 191 -13.03 -27.89 -4.04
C LYS A 191 -11.55 -27.60 -3.81
N ASN A 192 -11.00 -26.61 -4.52
CA ASN A 192 -9.58 -26.29 -4.46
C ASN A 192 -9.14 -25.83 -3.06
N PHE A 193 -9.98 -25.10 -2.36
CA PHE A 193 -9.66 -24.68 -0.99
C PHE A 193 -9.69 -25.89 -0.03
N LYS A 194 -10.70 -26.75 -0.14
CA LYS A 194 -10.81 -27.94 0.69
C LYS A 194 -9.64 -28.92 0.48
N GLU A 195 -9.23 -29.12 -0.77
CA GLU A 195 -8.06 -29.95 -1.12
C GLU A 195 -6.77 -29.37 -0.56
N ALA A 196 -6.61 -28.04 -0.59
CA ALA A 196 -5.40 -27.38 -0.13
C ALA A 196 -5.30 -27.24 1.40
N SER A 197 -6.43 -27.12 2.11
CA SER A 197 -6.44 -26.74 3.53
C SER A 197 -7.11 -27.77 4.45
N GLY A 198 -7.89 -28.70 3.91
CA GLY A 198 -8.77 -29.60 4.68
C GLY A 198 -10.03 -28.94 5.25
N HIS A 199 -10.19 -27.62 5.08
CA HIS A 199 -11.32 -26.84 5.59
C HIS A 199 -12.37 -26.54 4.50
N ASP A 200 -13.60 -26.29 4.92
CA ASP A 200 -14.60 -25.65 4.07
C ASP A 200 -14.37 -24.12 4.05
N LEU A 201 -14.77 -23.45 2.95
CA LEU A 201 -14.62 -21.98 2.82
C LEU A 201 -15.32 -21.26 3.98
N PRO A 202 -14.62 -20.30 4.64
CA PRO A 202 -15.18 -19.58 5.76
C PRO A 202 -16.35 -18.69 5.30
N ARG A 203 -17.46 -18.75 6.03
CA ARG A 203 -18.66 -17.92 5.80
C ARG A 203 -18.74 -16.71 6.73
N SER A 204 -17.83 -16.60 7.70
CA SER A 204 -17.76 -15.50 8.65
C SER A 204 -16.34 -14.90 8.67
N GLU A 205 -16.27 -13.64 9.04
CA GLU A 205 -15.01 -12.91 9.27
C GLU A 205 -14.43 -13.14 10.68
N ASP A 206 -14.88 -14.19 11.36
CA ASP A 206 -14.32 -14.56 12.66
C ASP A 206 -12.83 -14.87 12.54
N ARG A 207 -12.02 -14.06 13.19
CA ARG A 207 -10.56 -14.12 13.13
C ARG A 207 -9.97 -15.32 13.89
N GLN A 208 -10.73 -15.90 14.84
CA GLN A 208 -10.33 -17.10 15.56
C GLN A 208 -10.61 -18.38 14.75
N ASN A 209 -11.36 -18.28 13.66
CA ASN A 209 -11.64 -19.42 12.79
C ASN A 209 -10.38 -19.82 11.97
N PRO A 210 -9.79 -21.00 12.20
CA PRO A 210 -8.61 -21.45 11.46
C PRO A 210 -8.82 -21.54 9.94
N ALA A 211 -10.07 -21.79 9.50
CA ALA A 211 -10.40 -21.79 8.08
C ALA A 211 -10.24 -20.39 7.44
N ARG A 212 -10.46 -19.30 8.20
CA ARG A 212 -10.25 -17.93 7.68
C ARG A 212 -8.77 -17.65 7.40
N ARG A 213 -7.89 -18.04 8.31
CA ARG A 213 -6.43 -17.90 8.11
C ARG A 213 -5.97 -18.73 6.90
N ALA A 214 -6.36 -19.99 6.86
CA ALA A 214 -6.07 -20.87 5.73
C ALA A 214 -6.57 -20.29 4.41
N HIS A 215 -7.76 -19.67 4.39
CA HIS A 215 -8.32 -19.03 3.21
C HIS A 215 -7.51 -17.81 2.74
N ILE A 216 -7.03 -16.96 3.65
CA ILE A 216 -6.16 -15.82 3.30
C ILE A 216 -4.90 -16.32 2.59
N LEU A 217 -4.20 -17.29 3.18
CA LEU A 217 -2.96 -17.83 2.63
C LEU A 217 -3.19 -18.57 1.30
N TRP A 218 -4.25 -19.38 1.21
CA TRP A 218 -4.63 -20.07 -0.02
C TRP A 218 -4.97 -19.09 -1.14
N ARG A 219 -5.76 -18.05 -0.86
CA ARG A 219 -6.12 -17.04 -1.85
C ARG A 219 -4.90 -16.31 -2.39
N GLN A 220 -3.98 -15.93 -1.51
CA GLN A 220 -2.71 -15.31 -1.89
C GLN A 220 -1.89 -16.24 -2.80
N GLN A 221 -1.78 -17.53 -2.44
CA GLN A 221 -1.06 -18.51 -3.26
C GLN A 221 -1.71 -18.67 -4.64
N ARG A 222 -3.04 -18.79 -4.71
CA ARG A 222 -3.76 -18.93 -5.99
C ARG A 222 -3.58 -17.73 -6.91
N LEU A 223 -3.66 -16.51 -6.37
CA LEU A 223 -3.41 -15.29 -7.13
C LEU A 223 -1.96 -15.23 -7.62
N PHE A 224 -1.05 -15.68 -6.80
CA PHE A 224 0.35 -15.76 -7.17
C PHE A 224 0.60 -16.78 -8.30
N ASP A 225 -0.01 -17.96 -8.23
CA ASP A 225 0.05 -18.98 -9.28
C ASP A 225 -0.51 -18.45 -10.60
N LEU A 226 -1.64 -17.75 -10.54
CA LEU A 226 -2.26 -17.11 -11.69
C LEU A 226 -1.35 -16.05 -12.32
N TRP A 227 -0.78 -15.17 -11.51
CA TRP A 227 0.15 -14.15 -12.02
C TRP A 227 1.38 -14.78 -12.67
N GLN A 228 1.99 -15.81 -12.05
CA GLN A 228 3.12 -16.53 -12.64
C GLN A 228 2.74 -17.22 -13.96
N LEU A 229 1.56 -17.82 -14.02
CA LEU A 229 1.05 -18.42 -15.26
C LEU A 229 1.02 -17.37 -16.37
N TRP A 230 0.37 -16.25 -16.14
CA TRP A 230 0.25 -15.19 -17.13
C TRP A 230 1.61 -14.59 -17.52
N ASP A 231 2.49 -14.31 -16.55
CA ASP A 231 3.83 -13.78 -16.84
C ASP A 231 4.66 -14.77 -17.66
N SER A 232 4.57 -16.06 -17.37
CA SER A 232 5.27 -17.09 -18.14
C SER A 232 4.75 -17.20 -19.58
N GLU A 233 3.44 -17.15 -19.79
CA GLU A 233 2.83 -17.21 -21.12
C GLU A 233 3.17 -15.98 -21.98
N VAL A 234 3.12 -14.80 -21.37
CA VAL A 234 3.51 -13.55 -22.03
C VAL A 234 4.99 -13.59 -22.44
N ARG A 235 5.88 -14.09 -21.57
CA ARG A 235 7.32 -14.21 -21.85
C ARG A 235 7.68 -15.24 -22.90
N LYS A 236 6.87 -16.28 -23.10
CA LYS A 236 7.07 -17.24 -24.22
C LYS A 236 6.98 -16.54 -25.58
N ILE A 237 6.18 -15.46 -25.68
CA ILE A 237 5.98 -14.71 -26.93
C ILE A 237 6.99 -13.56 -27.06
N ASN A 238 7.23 -12.84 -25.96
CA ASN A 238 8.24 -11.80 -25.87
C ASN A 238 8.99 -11.92 -24.54
N ALA A 239 10.22 -12.42 -24.56
CA ALA A 239 11.02 -12.71 -23.36
C ALA A 239 11.26 -11.48 -22.46
N ASN A 240 11.18 -10.27 -23.01
CA ASN A 240 11.35 -9.02 -22.29
C ASN A 240 10.03 -8.44 -21.75
N ALA A 241 8.88 -9.04 -22.09
CA ALA A 241 7.59 -8.59 -21.60
C ALA A 241 7.36 -9.01 -20.14
N CYS A 242 6.43 -8.35 -19.46
CA CYS A 242 6.00 -8.71 -18.12
C CYS A 242 4.51 -8.46 -17.90
N VAL A 243 3.95 -9.15 -16.92
CA VAL A 243 2.61 -8.87 -16.43
C VAL A 243 2.70 -7.95 -15.21
N ILE A 244 1.91 -6.87 -15.24
CA ILE A 244 1.81 -5.89 -14.15
C ILE A 244 0.41 -6.03 -13.53
N PRO A 245 0.30 -6.68 -12.36
CA PRO A 245 -0.98 -6.81 -11.68
C PRO A 245 -1.39 -5.48 -11.03
N ASN A 246 -2.64 -5.08 -11.17
CA ASN A 246 -3.19 -4.02 -10.35
C ASN A 246 -3.34 -4.54 -8.92
N THR A 247 -2.64 -3.93 -7.98
CA THR A 247 -2.64 -4.34 -6.56
C THR A 247 -2.61 -3.12 -5.66
N GLY A 248 -3.28 -3.20 -4.51
CA GLY A 248 -3.11 -2.24 -3.43
C GLY A 248 -1.82 -2.49 -2.66
N GLY A 249 -1.21 -1.43 -2.15
CA GLY A 249 -0.07 -1.49 -1.22
C GLY A 249 -0.50 -1.45 0.24
N GLY A 250 0.47 -1.37 1.14
CA GLY A 250 0.28 -1.16 2.58
C GLY A 250 -0.26 -2.35 3.36
N ALA A 251 -0.60 -2.07 4.62
CA ALA A 251 -1.06 -3.09 5.57
C ALA A 251 -2.41 -3.71 5.18
N GLY A 252 -3.27 -2.96 4.50
CA GLY A 252 -4.59 -3.43 4.05
C GLY A 252 -4.57 -4.27 2.78
N SER A 253 -3.42 -4.48 2.11
CA SER A 253 -3.36 -5.28 0.90
C SER A 253 -3.73 -6.74 1.14
N SER A 254 -4.59 -7.28 0.28
CA SER A 254 -4.97 -8.70 0.30
C SER A 254 -3.91 -9.62 -0.33
N LEU A 255 -2.90 -9.05 -0.99
CA LEU A 255 -1.81 -9.76 -1.63
C LEU A 255 -0.57 -9.73 -0.76
N ASP A 256 0.24 -10.78 -0.84
CA ASP A 256 1.56 -10.80 -0.20
C ASP A 256 2.53 -9.86 -0.94
N MET A 257 2.59 -8.60 -0.47
CA MET A 257 3.39 -7.56 -1.12
C MET A 257 4.89 -7.86 -1.06
N LYS A 258 5.39 -8.53 -0.02
CA LYS A 258 6.80 -8.95 0.03
C LYS A 258 7.13 -9.87 -1.13
N ARG A 259 6.35 -10.93 -1.31
CA ARG A 259 6.55 -11.91 -2.38
C ARG A 259 6.40 -11.30 -3.77
N ILE A 260 5.39 -10.44 -3.96
CA ILE A 260 5.21 -9.70 -5.22
C ILE A 260 6.40 -8.77 -5.46
N GLY A 261 6.82 -8.02 -4.45
CA GLY A 261 7.98 -7.12 -4.56
C GLY A 261 9.28 -7.83 -4.91
N GLU A 262 9.48 -9.08 -4.51
CA GLU A 262 10.65 -9.89 -4.88
C GLU A 262 10.64 -10.26 -6.38
N LEU A 263 9.48 -10.55 -6.93
CA LEU A 263 9.32 -11.14 -8.26
C LEU A 263 8.98 -10.12 -9.34
N ALA A 264 8.15 -9.12 -9.03
CA ALA A 264 7.77 -8.11 -10.00
C ALA A 264 8.97 -7.26 -10.44
N PRO A 265 9.19 -7.09 -11.75
CA PRO A 265 10.23 -6.18 -12.25
C PRO A 265 9.80 -4.71 -12.16
N ILE A 266 8.51 -4.44 -12.17
CA ILE A 266 7.84 -3.14 -12.08
C ILE A 266 6.46 -3.33 -11.47
N LEU A 267 5.98 -2.37 -10.70
CA LEU A 267 4.59 -2.32 -10.22
C LEU A 267 3.94 -0.99 -10.50
N MET A 268 2.61 -0.99 -10.44
CA MET A 268 1.78 0.20 -10.56
C MET A 268 1.02 0.43 -9.25
N ALA A 269 1.16 1.63 -8.70
CA ALA A 269 0.49 2.09 -7.50
C ALA A 269 -0.79 2.84 -7.92
N ASP A 270 -1.96 2.25 -7.65
CA ASP A 270 -3.27 2.78 -8.06
C ASP A 270 -3.91 3.60 -6.94
N ARG A 271 -3.56 4.88 -6.90
CA ARG A 271 -4.25 5.88 -6.09
C ARG A 271 -4.43 7.15 -6.91
N GLN A 272 -5.58 7.26 -7.56
CA GLN A 272 -5.74 8.14 -8.72
C GLN A 272 -5.84 9.62 -8.39
N ALA A 273 -6.42 10.00 -7.25
CA ALA A 273 -6.60 11.39 -6.84
C ALA A 273 -6.94 11.51 -5.36
N ARG A 274 -6.85 12.71 -4.83
CA ARG A 274 -7.41 13.04 -3.53
C ARG A 274 -8.93 13.04 -3.61
N ARG A 275 -9.59 12.41 -2.63
CA ARG A 275 -11.05 12.33 -2.55
C ARG A 275 -11.54 13.08 -1.30
N GLY A 276 -12.32 14.13 -1.52
CA GLY A 276 -12.88 14.91 -0.44
C GLY A 276 -11.83 15.38 0.56
N LEU A 277 -12.00 15.02 1.82
CA LEU A 277 -11.11 15.38 2.93
C LEU A 277 -9.91 14.42 3.10
N ALA A 278 -9.65 13.54 2.12
CA ALA A 278 -8.47 12.68 2.20
C ALA A 278 -7.19 13.52 2.35
N VAL A 279 -6.25 12.98 3.11
CA VAL A 279 -5.01 13.68 3.43
C VAL A 279 -4.17 13.99 2.18
N PRO A 280 -3.53 15.15 2.12
CA PRO A 280 -2.79 15.56 0.93
C PRO A 280 -1.53 14.71 0.66
N TRP A 281 -0.96 14.04 1.68
CA TRP A 281 0.20 13.15 1.56
C TRP A 281 -0.14 11.71 1.15
N ALA A 282 -1.39 11.44 0.80
CA ALA A 282 -1.82 10.05 0.54
C ALA A 282 -1.11 9.39 -0.64
N ASN A 283 -0.70 10.15 -1.65
CA ASN A 283 0.06 9.60 -2.77
C ASN A 283 1.53 9.33 -2.41
N GLY A 284 2.11 10.15 -1.57
CA GLY A 284 3.44 9.92 -1.00
C GLY A 284 3.48 8.65 -0.16
N LYS A 285 2.48 8.43 0.71
CA LYS A 285 2.34 7.18 1.47
C LYS A 285 2.28 5.98 0.54
N ASN A 286 1.45 6.03 -0.50
CA ASN A 286 1.34 4.99 -1.50
C ASN A 286 2.71 4.66 -2.14
N GLY A 287 3.49 5.68 -2.50
CA GLY A 287 4.84 5.51 -3.03
C GLY A 287 5.79 4.82 -2.04
N LYS A 288 5.80 5.24 -0.78
CA LYS A 288 6.64 4.63 0.27
C LYS A 288 6.24 3.18 0.58
N GLU A 289 4.94 2.86 0.62
CA GLU A 289 4.44 1.49 0.83
C GLU A 289 4.92 0.53 -0.25
N PHE A 290 4.78 0.92 -1.52
CA PHE A 290 5.28 0.10 -2.62
C PHE A 290 6.81 -0.01 -2.61
N ARG A 291 7.51 1.08 -2.31
CA ARG A 291 8.98 1.05 -2.25
C ARG A 291 9.51 0.17 -1.14
N ALA A 292 8.82 0.06 -0.02
CA ALA A 292 9.19 -0.84 1.08
C ALA A 292 9.38 -2.29 0.61
N THR A 293 8.68 -2.71 -0.44
CA THR A 293 8.79 -4.06 -1.01
C THR A 293 9.56 -4.09 -2.33
N MET A 294 9.40 -3.11 -3.19
CA MET A 294 10.06 -3.04 -4.49
C MET A 294 11.54 -2.61 -4.41
N GLY A 295 11.92 -1.90 -3.33
CA GLY A 295 13.27 -1.37 -3.19
C GLY A 295 13.62 -0.37 -4.28
N ALA A 296 14.69 -0.63 -5.04
CA ALA A 296 15.14 0.22 -6.15
C ALA A 296 14.40 -0.02 -7.48
N LYS A 297 13.52 -1.03 -7.55
CA LYS A 297 12.75 -1.31 -8.78
C LYS A 297 11.75 -0.19 -9.07
N PRO A 298 11.44 0.08 -10.36
CA PRO A 298 10.53 1.15 -10.70
C PRO A 298 9.10 0.90 -10.22
N ILE A 299 8.47 1.96 -9.75
CA ILE A 299 7.07 2.00 -9.37
C ILE A 299 6.43 3.14 -10.12
N VAL A 300 5.35 2.85 -10.85
CA VAL A 300 4.59 3.88 -11.57
C VAL A 300 3.35 4.25 -10.76
N GLY A 301 3.06 5.53 -10.62
CA GLY A 301 1.94 6.07 -9.84
C GLY A 301 0.87 6.63 -10.74
N ILE A 302 -0.29 5.96 -10.74
CA ILE A 302 -1.44 6.40 -11.54
C ILE A 302 -2.08 7.64 -10.92
N PHE A 303 -2.43 8.61 -11.76
CA PHE A 303 -3.28 9.72 -11.38
C PHE A 303 -4.37 9.97 -12.43
N SER A 304 -5.56 10.28 -11.96
CA SER A 304 -6.69 10.63 -12.82
C SER A 304 -6.64 12.09 -13.21
N VAL A 305 -7.00 12.38 -14.45
CA VAL A 305 -7.23 13.75 -14.93
C VAL A 305 -8.66 14.23 -14.67
N GLY A 306 -9.53 13.35 -14.19
CA GLY A 306 -10.92 13.61 -13.83
C GLY A 306 -11.23 13.36 -12.35
N VAL A 307 -12.41 13.82 -11.92
CA VAL A 307 -12.99 13.58 -10.58
C VAL A 307 -13.97 12.41 -10.69
N GLU A 308 -13.47 11.18 -10.80
CA GLU A 308 -14.32 10.03 -11.07
C GLU A 308 -14.94 9.42 -9.83
N GLU A 309 -14.21 9.34 -8.78
CA GLU A 309 -14.62 8.70 -7.55
C GLU A 309 -15.24 9.71 -6.57
N PRO A 310 -16.23 9.30 -5.76
CA PRO A 310 -16.85 7.97 -5.75
C PRO A 310 -17.99 7.79 -6.75
N TYR A 311 -18.41 8.84 -7.46
CA TYR A 311 -19.65 8.86 -8.26
C TYR A 311 -19.44 8.62 -9.75
N ARG A 312 -18.22 8.28 -10.19
CA ARG A 312 -17.89 7.94 -11.57
C ARG A 312 -18.13 9.03 -12.61
N TRP A 313 -17.82 10.28 -12.29
CA TRP A 313 -17.91 11.41 -13.21
C TRP A 313 -16.78 11.40 -14.26
N LYS A 314 -16.88 10.50 -15.23
CA LYS A 314 -15.84 10.25 -16.24
C LYS A 314 -15.56 11.44 -17.17
N ASP A 315 -16.52 12.32 -17.36
CA ASP A 315 -16.40 13.53 -18.19
C ASP A 315 -16.00 14.78 -17.36
N SER A 316 -15.56 14.60 -16.14
CA SER A 316 -15.10 15.67 -15.28
C SER A 316 -13.61 15.97 -15.47
N VAL A 317 -13.15 17.08 -14.92
CA VAL A 317 -11.75 17.50 -14.90
C VAL A 317 -11.31 17.78 -13.48
N GLN A 318 -10.18 17.21 -13.10
CA GLN A 318 -9.48 17.56 -11.86
C GLN A 318 -8.78 18.91 -12.00
N SER A 319 -8.78 19.72 -10.95
CA SER A 319 -8.13 21.02 -11.00
C SER A 319 -6.61 20.91 -11.18
N ALA A 320 -6.02 21.88 -11.89
CA ALA A 320 -4.59 21.88 -12.13
C ALA A 320 -3.73 21.89 -10.83
N PRO A 321 -4.08 22.64 -9.76
CA PRO A 321 -3.38 22.56 -8.48
C PRO A 321 -3.41 21.15 -7.86
N GLU A 322 -4.56 20.49 -7.85
CA GLU A 322 -4.70 19.12 -7.32
C GLU A 322 -3.88 18.12 -8.10
N ILE A 323 -3.89 18.17 -9.44
CA ILE A 323 -3.04 17.31 -10.28
C ILE A 323 -1.56 17.54 -9.93
N ARG A 324 -1.13 18.80 -9.85
CA ARG A 324 0.27 19.14 -9.53
C ARG A 324 0.70 18.66 -8.16
N LEU A 325 -0.14 18.90 -7.15
CA LEU A 325 0.15 18.46 -5.77
C LEU A 325 0.25 16.93 -5.69
N TRP A 326 -0.76 16.24 -6.22
CA TRP A 326 -0.82 14.78 -6.18
C TRP A 326 0.36 14.12 -6.87
N VAL A 327 0.72 14.60 -8.05
CA VAL A 327 1.86 14.07 -8.80
C VAL A 327 3.19 14.46 -8.14
N ALA A 328 3.32 15.68 -7.62
CA ALA A 328 4.55 16.10 -6.93
C ALA A 328 4.82 15.26 -5.69
N ASP A 329 3.79 15.00 -4.88
CA ASP A 329 3.87 14.14 -3.69
C ASP A 329 4.29 12.71 -4.07
N GLY A 330 3.66 12.13 -5.08
CA GLY A 330 4.03 10.80 -5.59
C GLY A 330 5.47 10.73 -6.09
N VAL A 331 5.90 11.70 -6.90
CA VAL A 331 7.26 11.72 -7.49
C VAL A 331 8.33 11.97 -6.42
N ALA A 332 8.08 12.87 -5.47
CA ALA A 332 8.98 13.08 -4.33
C ALA A 332 9.18 11.79 -3.52
N ASN A 333 8.20 10.90 -3.54
CA ASN A 333 8.19 9.61 -2.86
C ASN A 333 8.50 8.41 -3.77
N GLY A 334 9.10 8.64 -4.94
CA GLY A 334 9.67 7.62 -5.82
C GLY A 334 8.72 7.02 -6.86
N LEU A 335 7.50 7.55 -7.00
CA LEU A 335 6.59 7.17 -8.08
C LEU A 335 6.97 7.85 -9.40
N ARG A 336 6.79 7.13 -10.51
CA ARG A 336 6.86 7.67 -11.86
C ARG A 336 5.45 8.00 -12.34
N PRO A 337 5.13 9.23 -12.76
CA PRO A 337 3.76 9.63 -13.01
C PRO A 337 3.15 8.91 -14.22
N TRP A 338 1.89 8.52 -14.07
CA TRP A 338 1.08 7.82 -15.06
C TRP A 338 -0.31 8.46 -15.08
N PHE A 339 -0.59 9.32 -16.07
CA PHE A 339 -1.94 9.84 -16.21
C PHE A 339 -2.90 8.80 -16.76
N THR A 340 -4.13 8.78 -16.27
CA THR A 340 -5.21 7.96 -16.83
C THR A 340 -6.35 8.83 -17.31
N LYS A 341 -6.86 8.49 -18.50
CA LYS A 341 -8.09 9.05 -19.07
C LYS A 341 -9.01 7.90 -19.49
N PHE A 342 -10.26 8.00 -19.08
CA PHE A 342 -11.34 7.13 -19.52
C PHE A 342 -12.12 7.81 -20.64
N ALA A 343 -12.50 7.04 -21.65
CA ALA A 343 -13.02 7.42 -22.96
C ALA A 343 -11.99 8.10 -23.87
N GLY A 344 -11.98 7.65 -25.12
CA GLY A 344 -11.13 8.20 -26.18
C GLY A 344 -11.66 9.52 -26.76
N THR A 345 -12.98 9.76 -26.62
CA THR A 345 -13.63 11.02 -27.02
C THR A 345 -13.68 11.99 -25.83
N LEU A 346 -13.13 13.19 -26.01
CA LEU A 346 -13.09 14.20 -24.96
C LEU A 346 -14.36 15.05 -24.95
N ARG A 347 -14.93 15.24 -23.75
CA ARG A 347 -16.02 16.18 -23.48
C ARG A 347 -15.51 17.46 -22.84
N ASP A 348 -14.38 17.36 -22.12
CA ASP A 348 -13.73 18.48 -21.46
C ASP A 348 -12.21 18.36 -21.61
N GLU A 349 -11.58 19.39 -22.14
CA GLU A 349 -10.17 19.43 -22.50
C GLU A 349 -9.31 20.24 -21.52
N ARG A 350 -9.89 20.81 -20.47
CA ARG A 350 -9.19 21.73 -19.54
C ARG A 350 -7.98 21.08 -18.84
N TRP A 351 -7.93 19.76 -18.73
CA TRP A 351 -6.81 19.02 -18.14
C TRP A 351 -5.60 18.85 -19.07
N LEU A 352 -5.78 18.95 -20.41
CA LEU A 352 -4.73 18.67 -21.39
C LEU A 352 -3.49 19.53 -21.17
N ARG A 353 -3.67 20.84 -21.08
CA ARG A 353 -2.56 21.78 -20.90
C ARG A 353 -1.86 21.61 -19.53
N PRO A 354 -2.52 21.52 -18.40
CA PRO A 354 -1.87 21.24 -17.12
C PRO A 354 -1.01 19.99 -17.10
N VAL A 355 -1.46 18.89 -17.68
CA VAL A 355 -0.69 17.64 -17.74
C VAL A 355 0.49 17.78 -18.72
N GLU A 356 0.29 18.41 -19.86
CA GLU A 356 1.38 18.66 -20.83
C GLU A 356 2.50 19.50 -20.21
N GLU A 357 2.18 20.64 -19.58
CA GLU A 357 3.14 21.50 -18.89
C GLU A 357 3.90 20.75 -17.79
N LEU A 358 3.18 19.94 -17.00
CA LEU A 358 3.75 19.12 -15.93
C LEU A 358 4.75 18.09 -16.47
N TYR A 359 4.36 17.34 -17.51
CA TYR A 359 5.21 16.30 -18.10
C TYR A 359 6.43 16.87 -18.83
N GLN A 360 6.28 17.99 -19.53
CA GLN A 360 7.41 18.69 -20.15
C GLN A 360 8.40 19.18 -19.11
N ARG A 361 7.92 19.73 -17.99
CA ARG A 361 8.76 20.15 -16.86
C ARG A 361 9.51 18.93 -16.27
N TYR A 362 8.83 17.82 -16.06
CA TYR A 362 9.44 16.61 -15.53
C TYR A 362 10.44 15.96 -16.50
N ALA A 363 10.22 16.08 -17.82
CA ALA A 363 11.21 15.68 -18.80
C ALA A 363 12.52 16.49 -18.67
N ASN A 364 12.41 17.80 -18.42
CA ASN A 364 13.59 18.66 -18.23
C ASN A 364 14.32 18.38 -16.89
N TRP A 365 13.59 17.90 -15.88
CA TRP A 365 14.14 17.62 -14.54
C TRP A 365 14.41 16.13 -14.30
N GLU A 366 14.24 15.28 -15.28
CA GLU A 366 14.28 13.82 -15.13
C GLU A 366 15.48 13.31 -14.32
N LYS A 367 16.68 13.84 -14.59
CA LYS A 367 17.90 13.45 -13.87
C LYS A 367 17.86 13.70 -12.36
N TYR A 368 16.97 14.60 -11.88
CA TYR A 368 16.75 14.90 -10.47
C TYR A 368 15.53 14.20 -9.87
N LEU A 369 14.74 13.50 -10.69
CA LEU A 369 13.50 12.86 -10.31
C LEU A 369 13.55 11.32 -10.38
N ARG A 370 14.69 10.76 -10.80
CA ARG A 370 14.87 9.30 -10.89
C ARG A 370 14.90 8.62 -9.51
N ASN A 371 15.28 9.36 -8.46
CA ASN A 371 15.20 8.94 -7.07
C ASN A 371 15.84 7.56 -6.81
N VAL A 372 17.16 7.48 -7.05
CA VAL A 372 17.90 6.21 -7.11
C VAL A 372 17.98 5.54 -5.74
N LYS A 373 18.26 6.32 -4.66
CA LYS A 373 18.35 5.78 -3.30
C LYS A 373 17.85 6.83 -2.29
N PRO A 374 16.85 6.49 -1.44
CA PRO A 374 16.46 7.37 -0.35
C PRO A 374 17.56 7.47 0.71
N LEU A 375 17.66 8.63 1.35
CA LEU A 375 18.66 8.91 2.39
C LEU A 375 18.04 9.11 3.77
N ALA A 376 16.76 8.82 3.92
CA ALA A 376 16.08 8.87 5.22
C ALA A 376 16.69 7.88 6.22
N ARG A 377 16.73 8.31 7.49
CA ARG A 377 17.28 7.54 8.61
C ARG A 377 16.22 7.01 9.56
N VAL A 378 14.96 7.38 9.34
CA VAL A 378 13.79 6.89 10.08
C VAL A 378 13.00 5.93 9.22
N GLY A 379 12.69 4.75 9.74
CA GLY A 379 11.86 3.74 9.11
C GLY A 379 10.53 3.60 9.86
N LEU A 380 9.40 3.73 9.16
CA LEU A 380 8.05 3.49 9.66
C LEU A 380 7.59 2.12 9.20
N VAL A 381 7.47 1.18 10.14
CA VAL A 381 7.06 -0.19 9.83
C VAL A 381 5.55 -0.25 9.59
N TYR A 382 5.13 -0.89 8.50
CA TYR A 382 3.75 -1.32 8.34
C TYR A 382 3.66 -2.85 8.32
N SER A 383 2.60 -3.38 8.94
CA SER A 383 2.46 -4.83 9.14
C SER A 383 1.25 -5.39 8.40
N GLN A 384 1.51 -6.12 7.32
CA GLN A 384 0.47 -6.91 6.67
C GLN A 384 0.00 -8.07 7.54
N GLN A 385 0.91 -8.70 8.30
CA GLN A 385 0.56 -9.80 9.19
C GLN A 385 -0.43 -9.34 10.27
N THR A 386 -0.20 -8.17 10.88
CA THR A 386 -1.15 -7.57 11.82
C THR A 386 -2.49 -7.28 11.15
N GLY A 387 -2.49 -6.72 9.95
CA GLY A 387 -3.70 -6.46 9.17
C GLY A 387 -4.51 -7.73 8.88
N TRP A 388 -3.84 -8.81 8.50
CA TRP A 388 -4.49 -10.08 8.14
C TRP A 388 -5.02 -10.87 9.34
N PHE A 389 -4.23 -10.96 10.42
CA PHE A 389 -4.48 -11.93 11.49
C PHE A 389 -4.95 -11.30 12.80
N HIS A 390 -4.63 -10.03 13.05
CA HIS A 390 -5.09 -9.31 14.24
C HIS A 390 -6.14 -8.24 13.90
N GLY A 391 -5.87 -7.38 12.92
CA GLY A 391 -6.69 -6.23 12.53
C GLY A 391 -6.48 -5.03 13.44
N GLY A 392 -7.52 -4.55 14.13
CA GLY A 392 -7.38 -3.48 15.14
C GLY A 392 -7.11 -2.09 14.56
N ASN A 393 -7.68 -1.74 13.39
CA ASN A 393 -7.49 -0.43 12.74
C ASN A 393 -6.02 -0.07 12.52
N VAL A 394 -5.25 -1.02 11.99
CA VAL A 394 -3.80 -0.89 11.76
C VAL A 394 -3.43 0.40 11.02
N GLU A 395 -4.25 0.81 10.06
CA GLU A 395 -4.02 2.01 9.27
C GLU A 395 -4.01 3.28 10.11
N ALA A 396 -4.88 3.40 11.14
CA ALA A 396 -4.92 4.59 11.99
C ALA A 396 -3.63 4.76 12.83
N HIS A 397 -3.01 3.67 13.26
CA HIS A 397 -1.71 3.70 13.94
C HIS A 397 -0.60 4.18 12.99
N ILE A 398 -0.59 3.66 11.76
CA ILE A 398 0.39 4.04 10.73
C ILE A 398 0.18 5.50 10.33
N ASP A 399 -1.07 5.92 10.08
CA ASP A 399 -1.42 7.28 9.65
C ASP A 399 -1.07 8.32 10.71
N GLY A 400 -1.23 7.99 12.00
CA GLY A 400 -0.83 8.87 13.09
C GLY A 400 0.68 9.15 13.09
N TRP A 401 1.49 8.13 12.97
CA TRP A 401 2.94 8.30 12.82
C TRP A 401 3.31 9.00 11.52
N TYR A 402 2.65 8.65 10.41
CA TYR A 402 2.89 9.30 9.12
C TYR A 402 2.63 10.80 9.19
N GLN A 403 1.48 11.20 9.75
CA GLN A 403 1.11 12.60 9.97
C GLN A 403 2.12 13.32 10.88
N ALA A 404 2.51 12.70 12.00
CA ALA A 404 3.48 13.29 12.93
C ALA A 404 4.85 13.54 12.26
N LEU A 405 5.33 12.59 11.45
CA LEU A 405 6.61 12.73 10.74
C LEU A 405 6.55 13.82 9.66
N ILE A 406 5.43 13.94 8.93
CA ILE A 406 5.21 15.02 7.96
C ILE A 406 5.19 16.39 8.66
N GLU A 407 4.43 16.54 9.74
CA GLU A 407 4.37 17.80 10.49
C GLU A 407 5.72 18.19 11.10
N ALA A 408 6.46 17.19 11.60
CA ALA A 408 7.82 17.37 12.11
C ALA A 408 8.87 17.59 10.99
N ARG A 409 8.50 17.41 9.72
CA ARG A 409 9.40 17.49 8.55
C ARG A 409 10.61 16.57 8.65
N ILE A 410 10.41 15.40 9.24
CA ILE A 410 11.43 14.37 9.39
C ILE A 410 11.37 13.46 8.16
N PRO A 411 12.43 13.38 7.34
CA PRO A 411 12.48 12.43 6.24
C PRO A 411 12.42 10.99 6.74
N PHE A 412 11.53 10.19 6.18
CA PHE A 412 11.36 8.79 6.55
C PHE A 412 10.99 7.92 5.35
N GLU A 413 11.22 6.62 5.51
CA GLU A 413 10.76 5.58 4.59
C GLU A 413 9.80 4.63 5.29
N MET A 414 8.96 3.92 4.52
CA MET A 414 8.20 2.81 5.08
C MET A 414 8.99 1.50 4.96
N VAL A 415 8.75 0.60 5.91
CA VAL A 415 9.42 -0.71 6.01
C VAL A 415 8.35 -1.79 6.14
N HIS A 416 8.45 -2.83 5.32
CA HIS A 416 7.55 -3.99 5.41
C HIS A 416 7.94 -4.87 6.62
N ASP A 417 6.96 -5.32 7.41
CA ASP A 417 7.16 -6.14 8.61
C ASP A 417 8.00 -7.42 8.40
N ARG A 418 8.00 -7.98 7.19
CA ARG A 418 8.81 -9.15 6.84
C ARG A 418 10.14 -8.84 6.13
N LYS A 419 10.65 -7.59 6.28
CA LYS A 419 11.97 -7.15 5.82
C LYS A 419 12.80 -6.53 6.94
N LEU A 420 12.58 -6.96 8.17
CA LEU A 420 13.27 -6.46 9.37
C LEU A 420 14.75 -6.91 9.45
N ASP A 421 15.15 -7.85 8.61
CA ASP A 421 16.54 -8.24 8.38
C ASP A 421 17.35 -7.22 7.57
N GLN A 422 16.70 -6.26 6.90
CA GLN A 422 17.31 -5.29 5.97
C GLN A 422 17.20 -3.83 6.45
N VAL A 423 17.23 -3.61 7.76
CA VAL A 423 16.96 -2.29 8.37
C VAL A 423 18.19 -1.50 8.78
N ASP A 424 19.39 -1.96 8.48
CA ASP A 424 20.66 -1.32 8.90
C ASP A 424 20.86 0.12 8.37
N ALA A 425 20.12 0.51 7.33
CA ALA A 425 20.12 1.88 6.84
C ALA A 425 19.42 2.87 7.79
N PHE A 426 18.54 2.39 8.66
CA PHE A 426 17.76 3.21 9.56
C PHE A 426 18.41 3.33 10.94
N LYS A 427 18.45 4.55 11.45
CA LYS A 427 18.86 4.82 12.83
C LYS A 427 17.73 4.58 13.80
N THR A 428 16.49 4.82 13.37
CA THR A 428 15.28 4.63 14.17
C THR A 428 14.24 3.85 13.36
N LEU A 429 13.66 2.80 13.98
CA LEU A 429 12.48 2.11 13.48
C LEU A 429 11.30 2.44 14.38
N ILE A 430 10.16 2.78 13.77
CA ILE A 430 8.90 3.01 14.43
C ILE A 430 7.99 1.81 14.15
N LEU A 431 7.45 1.21 15.20
CA LEU A 431 6.58 0.04 15.17
C LEU A 431 5.17 0.43 15.64
N PRO A 432 4.33 1.03 14.75
CA PRO A 432 2.98 1.48 15.12
C PRO A 432 2.06 0.28 15.31
N ASN A 433 1.88 -0.14 16.55
CA ASN A 433 1.08 -1.32 16.89
C ASN A 433 1.35 -2.53 15.97
N VAL A 434 2.60 -2.88 15.75
CA VAL A 434 2.99 -4.09 15.01
C VAL A 434 2.71 -5.29 15.91
N ALA A 435 1.42 -5.61 16.10
CA ALA A 435 0.96 -6.57 17.09
C ALA A 435 1.43 -8.00 16.79
N VAL A 436 1.41 -8.39 15.53
CA VAL A 436 1.80 -9.73 15.06
C VAL A 436 3.25 -9.72 14.61
N LEU A 437 4.11 -10.43 15.33
CA LEU A 437 5.51 -10.68 15.02
C LEU A 437 5.89 -12.12 15.33
N SER A 438 6.58 -12.79 14.41
CA SER A 438 7.17 -14.11 14.69
C SER A 438 8.38 -13.99 15.64
N ASP A 439 8.81 -15.12 16.20
CA ASP A 439 10.01 -15.15 17.03
C ASP A 439 11.26 -14.76 16.23
N GLU A 440 11.32 -15.13 14.94
CA GLU A 440 12.39 -14.73 14.04
C GLU A 440 12.42 -13.20 13.83
N GLN A 441 11.27 -12.57 13.60
CA GLN A 441 11.16 -11.11 13.46
C GLN A 441 11.55 -10.38 14.75
N CYS A 442 11.16 -10.90 15.91
CA CYS A 442 11.59 -10.39 17.21
C CYS A 442 13.11 -10.46 17.35
N GLU A 443 13.73 -11.57 16.93
CA GLU A 443 15.18 -11.73 16.99
C GLU A 443 15.91 -10.83 15.98
N GLN A 444 15.35 -10.58 14.79
CA GLN A 444 15.87 -9.59 13.83
C GLN A 444 15.90 -8.19 14.43
N LEU A 445 14.83 -7.79 15.15
CA LEU A 445 14.77 -6.51 15.85
C LEU A 445 15.79 -6.42 17.00
N ARG A 446 15.97 -7.50 17.80
CA ARG A 446 17.03 -7.53 18.84
C ARG A 446 18.42 -7.33 18.23
N LYS A 447 18.71 -8.02 17.14
CA LYS A 447 19.99 -7.86 16.42
C LYS A 447 20.15 -6.45 15.88
N ALA A 448 19.11 -5.84 15.34
CA ALA A 448 19.15 -4.46 14.88
C ALA A 448 19.45 -3.49 16.02
N VAL A 449 18.80 -3.65 17.18
CA VAL A 449 19.10 -2.84 18.39
C VAL A 449 20.53 -3.06 18.87
N GLY A 450 21.01 -4.30 18.88
CA GLY A 450 22.40 -4.62 19.22
C GLY A 450 23.43 -3.97 18.29
N ARG A 451 23.05 -3.69 17.03
CA ARG A 451 23.89 -2.96 16.06
C ARG A 451 23.73 -1.43 16.12
N GLY A 452 22.82 -0.92 16.94
CA GLY A 452 22.64 0.52 17.16
C GLY A 452 21.44 1.16 16.47
N THR A 453 20.54 0.37 15.87
CA THR A 453 19.22 0.84 15.46
C THR A 453 18.34 1.03 16.69
N SER A 454 17.65 2.15 16.81
CA SER A 454 16.72 2.43 17.90
C SER A 454 15.29 2.02 17.50
N ILE A 455 14.46 1.72 18.51
CA ILE A 455 13.06 1.32 18.29
C ILE A 455 12.12 2.24 19.06
N ILE A 456 11.03 2.66 18.41
CA ILE A 456 9.86 3.25 19.06
C ILE A 456 8.69 2.31 18.79
N ALA A 457 8.03 1.83 19.85
CA ALA A 457 6.92 0.89 19.72
C ALA A 457 5.69 1.38 20.50
N THR A 458 4.51 1.02 20.03
CA THR A 458 3.25 1.43 20.63
C THR A 458 2.33 0.24 20.88
N TYR A 459 1.52 0.34 21.91
CA TYR A 459 0.37 -0.49 22.27
C TYR A 459 0.70 -2.00 22.33
N GLU A 460 0.07 -2.85 21.51
CA GLU A 460 0.20 -4.31 21.53
C GLU A 460 1.38 -4.85 20.69
N THR A 461 2.32 -4.01 20.28
CA THR A 461 3.46 -4.45 19.46
C THR A 461 4.10 -5.72 20.04
N SER A 462 4.23 -6.78 19.19
CA SER A 462 4.77 -8.11 19.51
C SER A 462 3.98 -8.97 20.52
N LEU A 463 2.74 -8.61 20.81
CA LEU A 463 1.91 -9.39 21.75
C LEU A 463 1.28 -10.64 21.12
N TYR A 464 1.33 -10.78 19.80
CA TYR A 464 0.79 -11.91 19.05
C TYR A 464 1.89 -12.54 18.18
N ASP A 465 1.81 -13.87 18.03
CA ASP A 465 2.71 -14.61 17.14
C ASP A 465 2.30 -14.48 15.65
N GLU A 466 3.05 -15.12 14.75
CA GLU A 466 2.80 -15.10 13.30
C GLU A 466 1.44 -15.68 12.89
N ASP A 467 0.80 -16.41 13.77
CA ASP A 467 -0.52 -16.99 13.57
C ASP A 467 -1.66 -16.07 14.08
N GLY A 468 -1.30 -14.93 14.69
CA GLY A 468 -2.23 -14.03 15.36
C GLY A 468 -2.74 -14.57 16.70
N VAL A 469 -2.05 -15.56 17.29
CA VAL A 469 -2.36 -16.09 18.61
C VAL A 469 -1.68 -15.22 19.66
N ARG A 470 -2.44 -14.80 20.67
CA ARG A 470 -1.89 -13.95 21.74
C ARG A 470 -0.85 -14.73 22.56
N ARG A 471 0.34 -14.14 22.68
CA ARG A 471 1.42 -14.66 23.53
C ARG A 471 1.09 -14.46 25.02
N LYS A 472 1.77 -15.19 25.88
CA LYS A 472 1.73 -14.96 27.35
C LYS A 472 2.41 -13.65 27.74
N ASN A 473 3.37 -13.18 26.94
CA ASN A 473 4.13 -11.95 27.14
C ASN A 473 4.48 -11.35 25.77
N PHE A 474 4.92 -10.10 25.75
CA PHE A 474 5.45 -9.49 24.52
C PHE A 474 6.64 -10.29 23.98
N GLY A 475 6.69 -10.50 22.67
CA GLY A 475 7.87 -11.05 22.00
C GLY A 475 9.13 -10.20 22.21
N LEU A 476 8.96 -8.89 22.50
CA LEU A 476 10.03 -7.91 22.73
C LEU A 476 10.05 -7.36 24.17
N ALA A 477 9.55 -8.12 25.14
CA ALA A 477 9.48 -7.69 26.54
C ALA A 477 10.83 -7.27 27.13
N ASP A 478 11.90 -7.92 26.70
CA ASP A 478 13.29 -7.60 27.09
C ASP A 478 13.74 -6.23 26.57
N LEU A 479 13.40 -5.89 25.35
CA LEU A 479 13.70 -4.58 24.77
C LEU A 479 12.85 -3.47 25.40
N PHE A 480 11.58 -3.74 25.64
CA PHE A 480 10.66 -2.77 26.25
C PHE A 480 10.96 -2.53 27.75
N GLY A 481 11.61 -3.49 28.41
CA GLY A 481 11.86 -3.44 29.84
C GLY A 481 10.62 -3.65 30.70
N VAL A 482 9.57 -4.25 30.12
CA VAL A 482 8.29 -4.53 30.77
C VAL A 482 7.75 -5.89 30.37
N ASP A 483 6.93 -6.47 31.23
CA ASP A 483 6.12 -7.66 30.98
C ASP A 483 4.65 -7.29 30.76
N TYR A 484 3.93 -8.12 30.01
CA TYR A 484 2.49 -7.99 29.85
C TYR A 484 1.77 -8.26 31.17
N GLY A 485 0.97 -7.30 31.64
CA GLY A 485 0.24 -7.36 32.91
C GLY A 485 -1.03 -8.22 32.91
N GLY A 486 -1.29 -8.91 31.81
CA GLY A 486 -2.43 -9.83 31.69
C GLY A 486 -3.72 -9.19 31.17
N ARG A 487 -3.78 -7.87 31.01
CA ARG A 487 -4.99 -7.14 30.64
C ARG A 487 -4.72 -6.07 29.59
N THR A 488 -5.66 -5.91 28.67
CA THR A 488 -5.76 -4.78 27.74
C THR A 488 -7.05 -4.02 28.04
N GLU A 489 -6.97 -2.69 28.15
CA GLU A 489 -8.13 -1.80 28.21
C GLU A 489 -8.40 -1.29 26.79
N PRO A 490 -9.38 -1.87 26.07
CA PRO A 490 -9.58 -1.58 24.65
C PRO A 490 -10.32 -0.27 24.39
N ARG A 491 -10.92 0.32 25.44
CA ARG A 491 -11.64 1.58 25.36
C ARG A 491 -11.59 2.29 26.71
N MET A 492 -10.88 3.39 26.73
CA MET A 492 -10.81 4.29 27.88
C MET A 492 -11.67 5.53 27.63
N GLN A 493 -12.23 6.06 28.72
CA GLN A 493 -12.96 7.33 28.72
C GLN A 493 -12.35 8.23 29.79
N ASN A 494 -12.31 9.55 29.55
CA ASN A 494 -11.76 10.51 30.49
C ASN A 494 -10.41 10.05 31.08
N ALA A 495 -9.52 9.56 30.23
CA ALA A 495 -8.20 9.10 30.59
C ALA A 495 -7.16 10.18 30.33
N TYR A 496 -6.25 10.39 31.28
CA TYR A 496 -5.22 11.42 31.21
C TYR A 496 -3.89 10.87 31.69
N LEU A 497 -2.83 11.59 31.35
CA LEU A 497 -1.48 11.38 31.86
C LEU A 497 -1.05 12.63 32.64
N ALA A 498 -0.50 12.43 33.82
CA ALA A 498 0.19 13.50 34.54
C ALA A 498 1.60 13.69 33.93
N VAL A 499 1.98 14.93 33.67
CA VAL A 499 3.32 15.29 33.22
C VAL A 499 4.20 15.54 34.43
N GLU A 500 5.24 14.72 34.59
CA GLU A 500 6.02 14.64 35.83
C GLU A 500 7.25 15.57 35.84
N HIS A 501 7.03 16.87 35.67
CA HIS A 501 8.12 17.88 35.58
C HIS A 501 9.09 17.86 36.76
N LYS A 502 8.62 17.53 37.97
CA LYS A 502 9.45 17.49 39.17
C LYS A 502 10.31 16.23 39.28
N ARG A 503 9.85 15.10 38.73
CA ARG A 503 10.57 13.82 38.72
C ARG A 503 11.50 13.71 37.52
N ALA A 504 11.04 14.18 36.37
CA ALA A 504 11.69 14.05 35.09
C ALA A 504 12.20 15.42 34.58
N VAL A 505 13.01 16.08 35.42
CA VAL A 505 13.58 17.38 35.09
C VAL A 505 14.42 17.32 33.81
N ASN A 506 14.14 18.22 32.88
CA ASN A 506 14.81 18.27 31.57
C ASN A 506 14.71 16.96 30.74
N HIS A 507 13.67 16.17 30.99
CA HIS A 507 13.51 14.92 30.28
C HIS A 507 13.22 15.19 28.78
N PRO A 508 13.94 14.55 27.83
CA PRO A 508 13.86 14.88 26.41
C PRO A 508 12.46 14.71 25.81
N LEU A 509 11.65 13.77 26.32
CA LEU A 509 10.26 13.62 25.85
C LEU A 509 9.35 14.77 26.28
N LEU A 510 9.70 15.56 27.28
CA LEU A 510 8.87 16.66 27.80
C LEU A 510 9.19 18.02 27.19
N LYS A 511 10.12 18.10 26.28
CA LYS A 511 10.46 19.33 25.56
C LYS A 511 9.23 19.86 24.82
N GLY A 512 8.87 21.13 25.08
CA GLY A 512 7.67 21.78 24.50
C GLY A 512 6.36 21.44 25.24
N LEU A 513 6.44 20.74 26.39
CA LEU A 513 5.31 20.44 27.26
C LEU A 513 5.49 21.08 28.65
N GLU A 514 6.35 22.06 28.79
CA GLU A 514 6.78 22.64 30.07
C GLU A 514 5.61 23.18 30.89
N ASP A 515 4.58 23.72 30.23
CA ASP A 515 3.39 24.30 30.87
C ASP A 515 2.21 23.30 31.01
N ALA A 516 2.34 22.07 30.50
CA ALA A 516 1.28 21.08 30.53
C ALA A 516 1.30 20.28 31.85
N PRO A 517 0.30 20.43 32.76
CA PRO A 517 0.24 19.62 33.98
C PRO A 517 -0.27 18.21 33.71
N ARG A 518 -1.05 18.05 32.66
CA ARG A 518 -1.61 16.77 32.17
C ARG A 518 -1.89 16.86 30.68
N ILE A 519 -1.90 15.68 30.05
CA ILE A 519 -2.26 15.53 28.64
C ILE A 519 -3.30 14.43 28.47
N ILE A 520 -3.98 14.38 27.34
CA ILE A 520 -4.88 13.30 26.98
C ILE A 520 -4.10 11.99 26.92
N HIS A 521 -4.66 10.90 27.46
CA HIS A 521 -4.17 9.55 27.26
C HIS A 521 -4.64 8.99 25.91
N GLY A 522 -4.36 7.72 25.64
CA GLY A 522 -4.88 7.01 24.46
C GLY A 522 -6.35 6.62 24.58
N ILE A 523 -6.84 6.00 23.52
CA ILE A 523 -8.16 5.37 23.46
C ILE A 523 -8.09 3.98 24.11
N ALA A 524 -6.95 3.32 23.99
CA ALA A 524 -6.68 1.99 24.55
C ALA A 524 -5.29 1.90 25.16
N ARG A 525 -5.10 0.99 26.10
CA ARG A 525 -3.80 0.69 26.69
C ARG A 525 -3.65 -0.78 27.07
N VAL A 526 -2.41 -1.22 27.15
CA VAL A 526 -2.01 -2.51 27.73
C VAL A 526 -1.49 -2.27 29.15
N GLU A 527 -1.95 -3.07 30.11
CA GLU A 527 -1.33 -3.09 31.44
C GLU A 527 0.03 -3.78 31.36
N VAL A 528 1.02 -3.18 31.98
CA VAL A 528 2.39 -3.68 31.96
C VAL A 528 2.99 -3.71 33.37
N SER A 529 3.90 -4.64 33.58
CA SER A 529 4.69 -4.76 34.81
C SER A 529 6.16 -4.46 34.51
N PRO A 530 6.71 -3.37 35.05
CA PRO A 530 8.11 -3.02 34.82
C PRO A 530 9.08 -4.10 35.33
N ARG A 531 10.09 -4.46 34.53
CA ARG A 531 11.18 -5.38 34.91
C ARG A 531 12.26 -4.71 35.75
N ARG A 532 12.24 -3.39 35.81
CA ARG A 532 13.16 -2.54 36.59
C ARG A 532 12.42 -1.30 37.06
N GLU A 533 12.96 -0.61 38.03
CA GLU A 533 12.42 0.67 38.45
C GLU A 533 12.61 1.76 37.38
N PHE A 534 11.56 2.54 37.13
CA PHE A 534 11.55 3.71 36.25
C PHE A 534 11.28 4.95 37.10
N ALA A 535 12.20 5.26 38.03
CA ALA A 535 12.07 6.34 39.01
C ALA A 535 11.78 7.72 38.38
N ASN A 536 12.30 7.95 37.17
CA ASN A 536 12.18 9.22 36.43
C ASN A 536 11.16 9.14 35.29
N ALA A 537 10.09 8.35 35.45
CA ALA A 537 9.06 8.27 34.43
C ALA A 537 8.45 9.66 34.13
N PRO A 538 8.50 10.15 32.89
CA PRO A 538 8.03 11.49 32.54
C PRO A 538 6.51 11.61 32.50
N LEU A 539 5.81 10.49 32.31
CA LEU A 539 4.36 10.41 32.20
C LEU A 539 3.83 9.30 33.12
N THR A 540 2.84 9.63 33.96
CA THR A 540 2.18 8.68 34.85
C THR A 540 0.67 8.68 34.66
N LEU A 541 0.03 7.53 34.96
CA LEU A 541 -1.38 7.31 34.71
C LEU A 541 -2.26 8.12 35.67
N ILE A 542 -3.23 8.84 35.13
CA ILE A 542 -4.45 9.29 35.79
C ILE A 542 -5.57 8.34 35.37
N PRO A 543 -6.14 7.52 36.25
CA PRO A 543 -7.10 6.48 35.88
C PRO A 543 -8.33 7.05 35.15
N SER A 544 -8.83 6.32 34.17
CA SER A 544 -10.07 6.62 33.46
C SER A 544 -11.28 6.61 34.37
N TYR A 545 -12.32 7.34 34.01
CA TYR A 545 -13.62 7.30 34.65
C TYR A 545 -14.73 7.36 33.59
N PRO A 546 -15.93 6.83 33.88
CA PRO A 546 -17.04 6.82 32.94
C PRO A 546 -17.44 8.21 32.49
N ASP A 547 -17.93 8.33 31.27
CA ASP A 547 -18.61 9.53 30.81
C ASP A 547 -19.89 9.75 31.65
N LEU A 548 -20.02 10.96 32.19
CA LEU A 548 -21.14 11.37 33.02
C LEU A 548 -21.89 12.53 32.34
N PRO A 549 -23.20 12.68 32.65
CA PRO A 549 -23.91 13.90 32.20
C PRO A 549 -23.18 15.16 32.66
N MET A 550 -23.17 16.18 31.80
CA MET A 550 -22.39 17.41 32.02
C MET A 550 -22.74 18.14 33.33
N GLU A 551 -23.95 17.92 33.84
CA GLU A 551 -24.45 18.49 35.09
C GLU A 551 -23.92 17.77 36.34
N LYS A 552 -23.28 16.63 36.16
CA LYS A 552 -22.70 15.87 37.28
C LYS A 552 -21.29 16.34 37.59
N VAL A 553 -20.96 16.38 38.86
CA VAL A 553 -19.59 16.59 39.32
C VAL A 553 -18.79 15.32 38.99
N TYR A 554 -17.76 15.44 38.21
CA TYR A 554 -16.86 14.33 37.93
C TYR A 554 -16.06 13.96 39.18
N PRO A 555 -15.94 12.67 39.53
CA PRO A 555 -15.13 12.25 40.67
C PRO A 555 -13.66 12.65 40.41
N PRO A 556 -13.01 13.25 41.45
CA PRO A 556 -11.60 13.57 41.32
C PRO A 556 -10.79 12.28 41.09
N ARG A 557 -9.89 12.33 40.12
CA ARG A 557 -8.93 11.26 39.82
C ARG A 557 -7.52 11.81 40.03
N GLU A 558 -6.83 11.20 40.94
CA GLU A 558 -5.44 11.54 41.22
C GLU A 558 -4.52 10.71 40.36
N ARG A 559 -3.33 11.26 40.07
CA ARG A 559 -2.29 10.51 39.39
C ARG A 559 -1.86 9.30 40.25
N THR A 560 -1.43 8.28 39.57
CA THR A 560 -0.74 7.15 40.17
C THR A 560 0.77 7.25 39.89
N ASP A 561 1.54 6.30 40.42
CA ASP A 561 2.97 6.16 40.09
C ASP A 561 3.23 5.19 38.89
N ILE A 562 2.16 4.80 38.18
CA ILE A 562 2.23 3.86 37.08
C ILE A 562 2.76 4.58 35.81
N ALA A 563 3.99 4.28 35.43
CA ALA A 563 4.62 4.84 34.25
C ALA A 563 3.84 4.46 32.96
N GLN A 564 3.76 5.40 32.02
CA GLN A 564 3.07 5.25 30.75
C GLN A 564 3.99 5.46 29.53
N VAL A 565 5.29 5.51 29.74
CA VAL A 565 6.33 5.42 28.71
C VAL A 565 7.57 4.79 29.33
N PHE A 566 8.23 3.94 28.57
CA PHE A 566 9.39 3.17 29.02
C PHE A 566 10.56 3.39 28.08
N LEU A 567 11.65 3.89 28.64
CA LEU A 567 12.88 4.18 27.89
C LEU A 567 13.98 3.22 28.31
N THR A 568 14.61 2.59 27.31
CA THR A 568 15.79 1.74 27.51
C THR A 568 16.93 2.31 26.67
N GLU A 569 18.05 2.59 27.33
CA GLU A 569 19.27 3.04 26.66
C GLU A 569 20.29 1.90 26.57
N GLY A 570 20.93 1.82 25.41
CA GLY A 570 21.92 0.81 25.10
C GLY A 570 22.66 1.20 23.80
N THR A 571 23.16 0.24 23.06
CA THR A 571 23.74 0.47 21.73
C THR A 571 22.69 1.08 20.79
N GLY A 572 21.49 0.53 20.77
CA GLY A 572 20.27 1.16 20.27
C GLY A 572 19.38 1.60 21.44
N ARG A 573 18.56 2.62 21.23
CA ARG A 573 17.59 3.12 22.22
C ARG A 573 16.21 2.53 21.93
N VAL A 574 15.44 2.26 22.99
CA VAL A 574 14.06 1.73 22.86
C VAL A 574 13.11 2.64 23.64
N CYS A 575 12.07 3.13 22.98
CA CYS A 575 10.96 3.87 23.56
C CYS A 575 9.68 3.05 23.36
N TYR A 576 9.00 2.69 24.45
CA TYR A 576 7.76 1.96 24.38
C TYR A 576 6.62 2.73 25.07
N PHE A 577 5.56 2.97 24.31
CA PHE A 577 4.28 3.48 24.81
C PHE A 577 3.30 2.31 24.95
N PRO A 578 2.88 1.90 26.16
CA PRO A 578 1.92 0.80 26.33
C PRO A 578 0.48 1.20 25.96
N TRP A 579 0.31 2.23 25.16
CA TRP A 579 -0.96 2.78 24.72
C TRP A 579 -0.87 3.28 23.29
N ASP A 580 -2.02 3.53 22.70
CA ASP A 580 -2.19 3.84 21.29
C ASP A 580 -2.05 5.34 20.96
N ILE A 581 -0.94 5.96 21.38
CA ILE A 581 -0.65 7.40 21.16
C ILE A 581 -0.78 7.81 19.70
N ASP A 582 -0.31 6.97 18.81
CA ASP A 582 -0.34 7.17 17.36
C ASP A 582 -1.77 7.20 16.81
N ARG A 583 -2.59 6.22 17.16
CA ARG A 583 -4.01 6.19 16.81
C ARG A 583 -4.75 7.36 17.43
N ALA A 584 -4.52 7.65 18.71
CA ALA A 584 -5.14 8.77 19.40
C ALA A 584 -4.76 10.10 18.74
N PHE A 585 -3.50 10.27 18.35
CA PHE A 585 -3.06 11.43 17.58
C PHE A 585 -3.80 11.54 16.24
N TRP A 586 -3.93 10.44 15.51
CA TRP A 586 -4.65 10.44 14.22
C TRP A 586 -6.11 10.87 14.37
N GLU A 587 -6.80 10.38 15.40
CA GLU A 587 -8.23 10.66 15.60
C GLU A 587 -8.50 12.07 16.17
N VAL A 588 -7.54 12.69 16.89
CA VAL A 588 -7.75 13.95 17.62
C VAL A 588 -6.85 15.10 17.16
N LEU A 589 -5.68 14.79 16.56
CA LEU A 589 -4.63 15.76 16.20
C LEU A 589 -4.18 16.63 17.39
N SER A 590 -4.05 16.03 18.58
CA SER A 590 -3.58 16.73 19.78
C SER A 590 -2.12 17.20 19.62
N VAL A 591 -1.88 18.48 19.85
CA VAL A 591 -0.53 19.08 19.81
C VAL A 591 0.42 18.40 20.79
N ASP A 592 -0.08 17.99 21.96
CA ASP A 592 0.73 17.33 22.99
C ASP A 592 1.19 15.95 22.51
N HIS A 593 0.30 15.18 21.85
CA HIS A 593 0.67 13.90 21.25
C HIS A 593 1.71 14.10 20.14
N PHE A 594 1.49 15.07 19.24
CA PHE A 594 2.47 15.43 18.21
C PHE A 594 3.84 15.72 18.82
N GLN A 595 3.88 16.54 19.88
CA GLN A 595 5.14 16.91 20.53
C GLN A 595 5.84 15.68 21.13
N LEU A 596 5.10 14.79 21.79
CA LEU A 596 5.64 13.53 22.32
C LEU A 596 6.20 12.62 21.22
N LEU A 597 5.45 12.42 20.12
CA LEU A 597 5.88 11.60 19.00
C LEU A 597 7.16 12.14 18.36
N ARG A 598 7.21 13.45 18.11
CA ARG A 598 8.40 14.13 17.61
C ARG A 598 9.59 13.96 18.55
N ASN A 599 9.41 14.24 19.84
CA ASN A 599 10.45 14.12 20.86
C ASN A 599 10.97 12.69 20.97
N ALA A 600 10.10 11.68 20.84
CA ALA A 600 10.48 10.27 20.84
C ALA A 600 11.42 9.95 19.67
N VAL A 601 11.12 10.47 18.46
CA VAL A 601 11.98 10.29 17.29
C VAL A 601 13.33 11.01 17.47
N GLU A 602 13.32 12.25 17.95
CA GLU A 602 14.55 13.02 18.22
C GLU A 602 15.45 12.30 19.26
N TRP A 603 14.84 11.81 20.34
CA TRP A 603 15.57 11.06 21.37
C TRP A 603 16.11 9.72 20.86
N ALA A 604 15.28 8.94 20.16
CA ALA A 604 15.67 7.63 19.64
C ALA A 604 16.77 7.74 18.58
N SER A 605 16.67 8.71 17.68
CA SER A 605 17.64 8.90 16.59
C SER A 605 19.03 9.28 17.11
N ASN A 606 19.10 10.13 18.11
CA ASN A 606 20.38 10.55 18.74
C ASN A 606 21.49 10.89 17.73
N GLU A 607 21.11 11.46 16.60
CA GLU A 607 22.00 11.94 15.55
C GLU A 607 21.37 13.18 14.89
N PRO A 608 22.16 14.08 14.29
CA PRO A 608 21.62 15.19 13.52
C PRO A 608 20.77 14.68 12.35
N PRO A 609 19.64 15.34 12.04
CA PRO A 609 18.81 14.97 10.89
C PRO A 609 19.60 15.17 9.58
N VAL A 610 19.29 14.36 8.56
CA VAL A 610 19.92 14.43 7.21
C VAL A 610 19.69 15.81 6.59
N VAL A 611 18.56 16.42 6.86
CA VAL A 611 18.20 17.79 6.46
C VAL A 611 17.29 18.40 7.52
N THR A 612 17.48 19.70 7.77
CA THR A 612 16.58 20.48 8.63
C THR A 612 15.84 21.50 7.78
N VAL A 613 14.50 21.48 7.88
CA VAL A 613 13.62 22.41 7.18
C VAL A 613 12.77 23.13 8.20
N SER A 614 12.78 24.47 8.19
CA SER A 614 12.00 25.32 9.08
C SER A 614 11.06 26.23 8.29
N GLY A 615 10.05 26.79 8.95
CA GLY A 615 9.07 27.71 8.37
C GLY A 615 7.62 27.24 8.55
N PRO A 616 6.63 27.99 8.06
CA PRO A 616 5.20 27.66 8.20
C PRO A 616 4.76 26.57 7.25
N GLY A 617 3.54 26.04 7.45
CA GLY A 617 2.87 25.08 6.57
C GLY A 617 3.31 23.64 6.77
N VAL A 618 2.59 22.74 6.14
CA VAL A 618 2.84 21.29 6.14
C VAL A 618 3.66 20.93 4.89
N LEU A 619 4.82 20.33 5.10
CA LEU A 619 5.73 19.98 4.01
C LEU A 619 6.11 18.49 4.11
N ASP A 620 5.96 17.74 3.01
CA ASP A 620 6.68 16.47 2.88
C ASP A 620 8.12 16.76 2.42
N VAL A 621 9.07 16.25 3.18
CA VAL A 621 10.51 16.44 2.96
C VAL A 621 11.12 15.09 2.65
N THR A 622 11.62 14.91 1.43
CA THR A 622 12.34 13.71 1.04
C THR A 622 13.74 14.02 0.53
N VAL A 623 14.70 13.14 0.81
CA VAL A 623 16.09 13.31 0.42
C VAL A 623 16.55 12.10 -0.36
N TRP A 624 17.09 12.34 -1.54
CA TRP A 624 17.48 11.29 -2.46
C TRP A 624 18.92 11.43 -2.97
N ARG A 625 19.61 10.31 -3.07
CA ARG A 625 20.77 10.21 -3.95
C ARG A 625 20.28 9.98 -5.38
N GLN A 626 20.79 10.78 -6.29
CA GLN A 626 20.66 10.58 -7.73
C GLN A 626 21.95 9.96 -8.29
N ALA A 627 22.02 9.73 -9.61
CA ALA A 627 23.22 9.16 -10.24
C ALA A 627 24.50 9.99 -9.98
N SER A 628 24.40 11.33 -10.01
CA SER A 628 25.54 12.24 -9.88
C SER A 628 25.30 13.43 -8.93
N SER A 629 24.21 13.41 -8.15
CA SER A 629 23.83 14.49 -7.24
C SER A 629 23.00 13.98 -6.06
N MET A 630 22.70 14.89 -5.13
CA MET A 630 21.63 14.71 -4.14
C MET A 630 20.51 15.71 -4.44
N THR A 631 19.27 15.30 -4.14
CA THR A 631 18.11 16.19 -4.22
C THR A 631 17.33 16.16 -2.92
N VAL A 632 16.82 17.33 -2.55
CA VAL A 632 15.81 17.49 -1.49
C VAL A 632 14.54 17.92 -2.18
N HIS A 633 13.48 17.11 -2.05
CA HIS A 633 12.16 17.50 -2.51
C HIS A 633 11.38 18.09 -1.34
N LEU A 634 10.79 19.24 -1.56
CA LEU A 634 9.91 19.94 -0.63
C LEU A 634 8.54 20.05 -1.29
N VAL A 635 7.61 19.22 -0.84
CA VAL A 635 6.24 19.24 -1.35
C VAL A 635 5.37 19.99 -0.36
N ASN A 636 4.84 21.14 -0.77
CA ASN A 636 3.91 21.90 0.05
C ASN A 636 2.54 21.20 0.04
N LEU A 637 2.20 20.62 1.18
CA LEU A 637 0.93 19.91 1.42
C LEU A 637 -0.13 20.80 2.06
N THR A 638 0.17 22.07 2.29
CA THR A 638 -0.84 23.04 2.71
C THR A 638 -1.92 23.11 1.63
N ASN A 639 -3.17 23.02 2.04
CA ASN A 639 -4.30 22.90 1.09
C ASN A 639 -4.25 24.01 0.04
N PRO A 640 -4.33 23.67 -1.27
CA PRO A 640 -4.30 24.65 -2.36
C PRO A 640 -5.51 25.58 -2.38
#